data_79150ce5047186e54460b33db22b8d09
#
_entry.id   79150ce5047186e54460b33db22b8d09
#
_cell.length_a   1.000
_cell.length_b   1.000
_cell.length_c   1.000
_cell.angle_alpha   90.00
_cell.angle_beta   90.00
_cell.angle_gamma   90.00
#
_symmetry.space_group_name_H-M   'P 1'
#
loop_
_entity.id
_entity.type
_entity.pdbx_description
1 polymer ?
#
loop_
_entity_poly.entity_id
_entity_poly.type
_entity_poly.pdbx_seq_one_letter_code
_entity_poly.pdbx_strand_id
1 'polypeptide(L)'
;MLVFDIETDGLYEDVSQLFCLSVYDTDKQEMKQFDDVHAEQGARWMYDRWTKGETLCGHNIINYDLPTLAKLFDWFVLSPELKHNVVDTLVLSRLIFTHIEDWDSSLMKKKVLPSKLFKSHSLKAWGYRLGELKGTYGEEDDAWACYNPEMLAYNKQDVVVTVKLLEKLQSYDYSKQAIELEHDVAWLMSKQEKNGFPFDTEKALKLEAVLRARAGVLTAKLVQVVPRIPDKVFVPKRDNKRLGYKAGVPIQKYKDFNPNSRQQIEWLLRTHYGYSPTNIDCYDVDDPDGVLDLSKCRLKIDEETFKYMKEDTQAPAEVREIVGYLEESLLLKKRLGQLADGKNAWLSMIGKDGKIHGSVIPNGAISGRATHSRPNVAQVPHVGSPYGKECRELFKVPDGWYQAGIDACGLELRCLAHFMYKYDGGKYAHTILNGDIHTMNQEAAGLPTRNQAKTFIYAYLYGAGDAKIGKIIGGTAGQGKQIKKKFNKAIPAIAMLRQAVENALVYPIDFKRGHGKPKITWKRHFLYGLDRRKLHVRSVHSALNLLLQSAGALICKKWIVTTERRLLARGLRHGWDGDFCLMAWIHDEQQIACRTEEIAKIVCEEAQIAMRDTQEYFHFNVQLDTEGIIGHNWYECH
;
A
#
# COMPACT_ATOMS: atom_id res chain seq x y z
N MET A 1 -6.99 -33.23 -5.52
CA MET A 1 -6.96 -31.75 -5.75
C MET A 1 -6.85 -31.49 -7.24
N LEU A 2 -7.58 -30.49 -7.76
CA LEU A 2 -7.54 -30.13 -9.17
C LEU A 2 -6.81 -28.79 -9.35
N VAL A 3 -5.67 -28.80 -10.02
CA VAL A 3 -4.91 -27.60 -10.40
C VAL A 3 -5.33 -27.20 -11.81
N PHE A 4 -5.82 -25.97 -12.00
CA PHE A 4 -6.41 -25.56 -13.27
C PHE A 4 -6.04 -24.13 -13.66
N ASP A 5 -6.25 -23.83 -14.94
CA ASP A 5 -6.13 -22.51 -15.55
C ASP A 5 -7.08 -22.41 -16.73
N ILE A 6 -7.62 -21.21 -17.02
CA ILE A 6 -8.53 -20.95 -18.14
C ILE A 6 -7.99 -19.85 -19.05
N GLU A 7 -8.36 -19.91 -20.34
CA GLU A 7 -8.16 -18.81 -21.28
C GLU A 7 -9.49 -18.33 -21.84
N THR A 8 -9.62 -17.03 -22.04
CA THR A 8 -10.86 -16.35 -22.41
C THR A 8 -10.60 -15.23 -23.43
N ASP A 9 -11.68 -14.67 -23.96
CA ASP A 9 -11.64 -13.60 -24.97
C ASP A 9 -11.38 -12.18 -24.39
N GLY A 10 -11.25 -12.02 -23.06
CA GLY A 10 -11.03 -10.71 -22.47
C GLY A 10 -10.84 -10.70 -20.97
N LEU A 11 -10.67 -9.50 -20.42
CA LEU A 11 -10.67 -9.29 -18.98
C LEU A 11 -12.08 -9.42 -18.41
N TYR A 12 -12.20 -9.53 -17.08
CA TYR A 12 -13.46 -9.79 -16.38
C TYR A 12 -14.63 -8.88 -16.82
N GLU A 13 -14.38 -7.58 -17.05
CA GLU A 13 -15.41 -6.62 -17.46
C GLU A 13 -15.98 -6.96 -18.84
N ASP A 14 -15.14 -7.33 -19.78
CA ASP A 14 -15.47 -7.51 -21.20
C ASP A 14 -15.59 -8.98 -21.61
N VAL A 15 -15.26 -9.95 -20.73
CA VAL A 15 -15.26 -11.39 -21.05
C VAL A 15 -16.66 -11.87 -21.45
N SER A 16 -16.71 -12.61 -22.55
CA SER A 16 -17.93 -13.20 -23.12
C SER A 16 -17.80 -14.69 -23.46
N GLN A 17 -16.59 -15.22 -23.57
CA GLN A 17 -16.35 -16.60 -23.99
C GLN A 17 -15.17 -17.25 -23.26
N LEU A 18 -15.36 -18.52 -22.88
CA LEU A 18 -14.31 -19.42 -22.42
C LEU A 18 -13.69 -20.12 -23.65
N PHE A 19 -12.39 -19.93 -23.87
CA PHE A 19 -11.69 -20.54 -25.01
C PHE A 19 -11.16 -21.92 -24.70
N CYS A 20 -10.51 -22.11 -23.56
CA CYS A 20 -10.03 -23.42 -23.18
C CYS A 20 -9.78 -23.55 -21.68
N LEU A 21 -9.64 -24.77 -21.23
CA LEU A 21 -9.39 -25.16 -19.85
C LEU A 21 -8.41 -26.32 -19.80
N SER A 22 -7.38 -26.20 -18.96
CA SER A 22 -6.51 -27.33 -18.60
C SER A 22 -6.62 -27.61 -17.11
N VAL A 23 -6.69 -28.88 -16.73
CA VAL A 23 -6.84 -29.33 -15.33
C VAL A 23 -5.87 -30.49 -15.07
N TYR A 24 -5.05 -30.37 -14.04
CA TYR A 24 -4.20 -31.43 -13.53
C TYR A 24 -4.79 -32.03 -12.25
N ASP A 25 -5.11 -33.30 -12.27
CA ASP A 25 -5.56 -34.06 -11.11
C ASP A 25 -4.34 -34.59 -10.35
N THR A 26 -4.05 -34.01 -9.18
CA THR A 26 -2.86 -34.35 -8.39
C THR A 26 -2.90 -35.78 -7.86
N ASP A 27 -4.08 -36.34 -7.63
CA ASP A 27 -4.25 -37.67 -7.04
C ASP A 27 -4.04 -38.75 -8.08
N LYS A 28 -4.46 -38.47 -9.33
CA LYS A 28 -4.28 -39.39 -10.49
C LYS A 28 -3.01 -39.12 -11.27
N GLN A 29 -2.37 -37.95 -11.05
CA GLN A 29 -1.24 -37.45 -11.83
C GLN A 29 -1.55 -37.37 -13.34
N GLU A 30 -2.78 -36.93 -13.67
CA GLU A 30 -3.30 -36.90 -15.04
C GLU A 30 -3.65 -35.43 -15.42
N MET A 31 -3.22 -35.01 -16.62
CA MET A 31 -3.59 -33.75 -17.23
C MET A 31 -4.76 -33.93 -18.18
N LYS A 32 -5.85 -33.19 -17.98
CA LYS A 32 -6.97 -33.09 -18.90
C LYS A 32 -6.98 -31.71 -19.55
N GLN A 33 -7.22 -31.70 -20.85
CA GLN A 33 -7.30 -30.47 -21.64
C GLN A 33 -8.64 -30.44 -22.37
N PHE A 34 -9.24 -29.29 -22.40
CA PHE A 34 -10.53 -29.03 -23.05
C PHE A 34 -10.36 -27.81 -23.96
N ASP A 35 -10.56 -28.04 -25.26
CA ASP A 35 -10.54 -27.02 -26.31
C ASP A 35 -11.81 -26.16 -26.25
N ASP A 36 -11.98 -25.25 -27.20
CA ASP A 36 -13.10 -24.30 -27.25
C ASP A 36 -14.48 -24.98 -27.38
N VAL A 37 -14.55 -26.13 -27.98
CA VAL A 37 -15.78 -26.93 -28.11
C VAL A 37 -16.13 -27.64 -26.80
N HIS A 38 -15.13 -28.04 -26.02
CA HIS A 38 -15.29 -28.86 -24.82
C HIS A 38 -15.04 -28.08 -23.51
N ALA A 39 -14.67 -26.79 -23.56
CA ALA A 39 -14.28 -26.00 -22.38
C ALA A 39 -15.41 -25.92 -21.35
N GLU A 40 -16.67 -25.72 -21.75
CA GLU A 40 -17.81 -25.72 -20.83
C GLU A 40 -18.01 -27.09 -20.18
N GLN A 41 -17.86 -28.20 -20.95
CA GLN A 41 -17.96 -29.53 -20.40
C GLN A 41 -16.86 -29.79 -19.35
N GLY A 42 -15.64 -29.30 -19.62
CA GLY A 42 -14.51 -29.37 -18.70
C GLY A 42 -14.79 -28.58 -17.41
N ALA A 43 -15.30 -27.37 -17.54
CA ALA A 43 -15.67 -26.52 -16.41
C ALA A 43 -16.78 -27.17 -15.55
N ARG A 44 -17.78 -27.82 -16.19
CA ARG A 44 -18.84 -28.54 -15.50
C ARG A 44 -18.32 -29.76 -14.76
N TRP A 45 -17.45 -30.54 -15.40
CA TRP A 45 -16.78 -31.69 -14.78
C TRP A 45 -15.95 -31.26 -13.56
N MET A 46 -15.21 -30.16 -13.65
CA MET A 46 -14.42 -29.60 -12.54
C MET A 46 -15.33 -29.11 -11.40
N TYR A 47 -16.42 -28.41 -11.73
CA TYR A 47 -17.41 -27.92 -10.77
C TYR A 47 -18.08 -29.05 -9.99
N ASP A 48 -18.50 -30.13 -10.69
CA ASP A 48 -19.11 -31.31 -10.07
C ASP A 48 -18.17 -32.01 -9.06
N ARG A 49 -16.86 -31.98 -9.31
CA ARG A 49 -15.87 -32.50 -8.36
C ARG A 49 -15.68 -31.55 -7.17
N TRP A 50 -15.64 -30.26 -7.43
CA TRP A 50 -15.53 -29.24 -6.39
C TRP A 50 -16.72 -29.29 -5.43
N THR A 51 -17.94 -29.41 -5.93
CA THR A 51 -19.17 -29.56 -5.11
C THR A 51 -19.18 -30.85 -4.28
N LYS A 52 -18.41 -31.85 -4.66
CA LYS A 52 -18.19 -33.10 -3.90
C LYS A 52 -17.05 -33.01 -2.88
N GLY A 53 -16.50 -31.82 -2.66
CA GLY A 53 -15.50 -31.53 -1.65
C GLY A 53 -14.05 -31.57 -2.12
N GLU A 54 -13.78 -31.70 -3.40
CA GLU A 54 -12.41 -31.55 -3.90
C GLU A 54 -11.93 -30.11 -3.83
N THR A 55 -10.62 -29.93 -3.65
CA THR A 55 -10.01 -28.61 -3.63
C THR A 55 -9.65 -28.17 -5.05
N LEU A 56 -10.03 -26.96 -5.42
CA LEU A 56 -9.55 -26.28 -6.62
C LEU A 56 -8.28 -25.49 -6.30
N CYS A 57 -7.30 -25.53 -7.18
CA CYS A 57 -6.07 -24.78 -7.06
C CYS A 57 -5.72 -24.10 -8.39
N GLY A 58 -5.15 -22.91 -8.34
CA GLY A 58 -4.63 -22.21 -9.51
C GLY A 58 -3.88 -20.93 -9.12
N HIS A 59 -3.51 -20.12 -10.08
CA HIS A 59 -2.75 -18.90 -9.86
C HIS A 59 -3.59 -17.65 -10.14
N ASN A 60 -3.99 -16.91 -9.12
CA ASN A 60 -4.90 -15.75 -9.20
C ASN A 60 -6.38 -16.13 -9.48
N ILE A 61 -6.75 -17.37 -9.22
CA ILE A 61 -8.08 -17.88 -9.55
C ILE A 61 -9.21 -17.24 -8.75
N ILE A 62 -8.93 -16.72 -7.55
CA ILE A 62 -9.90 -16.01 -6.72
C ILE A 62 -10.31 -14.68 -7.36
N ASN A 63 -9.37 -14.00 -8.03
CA ASN A 63 -9.68 -12.69 -8.60
C ASN A 63 -10.14 -12.78 -10.06
N TYR A 64 -9.76 -13.82 -10.80
CA TYR A 64 -10.07 -13.91 -12.23
C TYR A 64 -10.87 -15.17 -12.60
N ASP A 65 -10.28 -16.35 -12.56
CA ASP A 65 -10.85 -17.57 -13.17
C ASP A 65 -12.21 -17.96 -12.59
N LEU A 66 -12.31 -18.09 -11.27
CA LEU A 66 -13.56 -18.51 -10.63
C LEU A 66 -14.69 -17.49 -10.78
N PRO A 67 -14.48 -16.18 -10.58
CA PRO A 67 -15.48 -15.17 -10.90
C PRO A 67 -15.88 -15.12 -12.38
N THR A 68 -14.93 -15.35 -13.28
CA THR A 68 -15.15 -15.39 -14.73
C THR A 68 -16.06 -16.57 -15.12
N LEU A 69 -15.78 -17.76 -14.60
CA LEU A 69 -16.63 -18.92 -14.81
C LEU A 69 -18.05 -18.69 -14.25
N ALA A 70 -18.17 -18.05 -13.08
CA ALA A 70 -19.48 -17.70 -12.51
C ALA A 70 -20.21 -16.60 -13.30
N LYS A 71 -19.49 -15.72 -14.03
CA LYS A 71 -20.09 -14.73 -14.94
C LYS A 71 -20.57 -15.35 -16.24
N LEU A 72 -19.80 -16.31 -16.78
CA LEU A 72 -20.11 -16.96 -18.06
C LEU A 72 -21.20 -18.02 -17.94
N PHE A 73 -21.34 -18.67 -16.78
CA PHE A 73 -22.22 -19.81 -16.60
C PHE A 73 -23.09 -19.69 -15.35
N ASP A 74 -24.39 -19.52 -15.48
CA ASP A 74 -25.37 -19.38 -14.38
C ASP A 74 -25.35 -20.58 -13.40
N TRP A 75 -24.96 -21.76 -13.89
CA TRP A 75 -24.83 -22.95 -13.05
C TRP A 75 -23.55 -22.99 -12.21
N PHE A 76 -22.56 -22.14 -12.48
CA PHE A 76 -21.30 -22.08 -11.74
C PHE A 76 -21.44 -21.12 -10.55
N VAL A 77 -21.94 -21.62 -9.43
CA VAL A 77 -22.26 -20.80 -8.25
C VAL A 77 -21.09 -20.78 -7.25
N LEU A 78 -20.63 -19.60 -6.88
CA LEU A 78 -19.60 -19.39 -5.87
C LEU A 78 -20.21 -19.34 -4.45
N SER A 79 -20.68 -20.50 -3.93
CA SER A 79 -21.22 -20.54 -2.58
C SER A 79 -20.13 -20.32 -1.50
N PRO A 80 -20.49 -19.81 -0.30
CA PRO A 80 -19.53 -19.65 0.80
C PRO A 80 -18.81 -20.96 1.17
N GLU A 81 -19.52 -22.09 1.14
CA GLU A 81 -18.98 -23.41 1.51
C GLU A 81 -17.88 -23.84 0.51
N LEU A 82 -18.09 -23.61 -0.77
CA LEU A 82 -17.14 -23.99 -1.82
C LEU A 82 -15.85 -23.15 -1.75
N LYS A 83 -15.95 -21.89 -1.36
CA LYS A 83 -14.79 -20.98 -1.27
C LYS A 83 -13.72 -21.45 -0.29
N HIS A 84 -14.09 -22.22 0.73
CA HIS A 84 -13.12 -22.81 1.68
C HIS A 84 -12.25 -23.92 1.04
N ASN A 85 -12.71 -24.52 -0.07
CA ASN A 85 -11.98 -25.54 -0.82
C ASN A 85 -11.26 -24.94 -2.04
N VAL A 86 -10.64 -23.78 -1.86
CA VAL A 86 -9.86 -23.09 -2.90
C VAL A 86 -8.47 -22.75 -2.38
N VAL A 87 -7.46 -23.03 -3.20
CA VAL A 87 -6.06 -22.66 -2.96
C VAL A 87 -5.58 -21.77 -4.09
N ASP A 88 -5.28 -20.52 -3.80
CA ASP A 88 -4.71 -19.59 -4.77
C ASP A 88 -3.21 -19.44 -4.53
N THR A 89 -2.41 -19.89 -5.51
CA THR A 89 -0.95 -19.88 -5.40
C THR A 89 -0.37 -18.47 -5.44
N LEU A 90 -1.06 -17.48 -6.00
CA LEU A 90 -0.66 -16.07 -5.91
C LEU A 90 -0.79 -15.54 -4.49
N VAL A 91 -1.91 -15.84 -3.81
CA VAL A 91 -2.14 -15.49 -2.40
C VAL A 91 -1.09 -16.14 -1.50
N LEU A 92 -0.88 -17.45 -1.67
CA LEU A 92 0.12 -18.20 -0.90
C LEU A 92 1.53 -17.69 -1.14
N SER A 93 1.90 -17.41 -2.38
CA SER A 93 3.25 -16.95 -2.69
C SER A 93 3.56 -15.59 -2.09
N ARG A 94 2.60 -14.67 -2.07
CA ARG A 94 2.71 -13.37 -1.40
C ARG A 94 2.80 -13.50 0.13
N LEU A 95 2.11 -14.47 0.70
CA LEU A 95 2.13 -14.73 2.13
C LEU A 95 3.46 -15.35 2.60
N ILE A 96 3.96 -16.35 1.88
CA ILE A 96 5.15 -17.12 2.27
C ILE A 96 6.44 -16.37 1.91
N PHE A 97 6.48 -15.72 0.75
CA PHE A 97 7.67 -15.06 0.21
C PHE A 97 7.58 -13.53 0.26
N THR A 98 7.25 -12.97 1.42
CA THR A 98 7.21 -11.51 1.63
C THR A 98 8.57 -10.81 1.41
N HIS A 99 9.65 -11.56 1.35
CA HIS A 99 11.05 -11.11 1.14
C HIS A 99 11.65 -11.68 -0.16
N ILE A 100 10.83 -11.94 -1.16
CA ILE A 100 11.22 -12.55 -2.45
C ILE A 100 12.34 -11.78 -3.17
N GLU A 101 12.52 -10.50 -2.87
CA GLU A 101 13.57 -9.63 -3.39
C GLU A 101 14.99 -10.13 -3.06
N ASP A 102 15.18 -10.83 -1.95
CA ASP A 102 16.47 -11.39 -1.57
C ASP A 102 16.86 -12.52 -2.53
N TRP A 103 15.90 -13.38 -2.85
CA TRP A 103 16.07 -14.43 -3.85
C TRP A 103 16.26 -13.84 -5.25
N ASP A 104 15.41 -12.90 -5.65
CA ASP A 104 15.47 -12.25 -6.96
C ASP A 104 16.80 -11.52 -7.20
N SER A 105 17.35 -10.86 -6.19
CA SER A 105 18.65 -10.20 -6.28
C SER A 105 19.77 -11.18 -6.65
N SER A 106 19.71 -12.41 -6.15
CA SER A 106 20.65 -13.47 -6.52
C SER A 106 20.44 -13.94 -7.96
N LEU A 107 19.18 -14.14 -8.40
CA LEU A 107 18.84 -14.57 -9.77
C LEU A 107 19.17 -13.50 -10.82
N MET A 108 18.99 -12.22 -10.48
CA MET A 108 19.39 -11.12 -11.36
C MET A 108 20.91 -11.04 -11.55
N LYS A 109 21.70 -11.23 -10.49
CA LYS A 109 23.17 -11.30 -10.60
C LYS A 109 23.61 -12.44 -11.54
N LYS A 110 22.87 -13.54 -11.53
CA LYS A 110 23.09 -14.70 -12.43
C LYS A 110 22.47 -14.51 -13.82
N LYS A 111 21.81 -13.39 -14.10
CA LYS A 111 21.06 -13.11 -15.35
C LYS A 111 19.96 -14.13 -15.67
N VAL A 112 19.40 -14.78 -14.65
CA VAL A 112 18.28 -15.74 -14.80
C VAL A 112 16.95 -15.02 -14.82
N LEU A 113 16.72 -14.06 -13.90
CA LEU A 113 15.46 -13.32 -13.80
C LEU A 113 15.55 -11.98 -14.53
N PRO A 114 14.66 -11.67 -15.50
CA PRO A 114 14.55 -10.34 -16.11
C PRO A 114 14.22 -9.25 -15.10
N SER A 115 14.84 -8.07 -15.23
CA SER A 115 14.64 -6.96 -14.28
C SER A 115 13.18 -6.49 -14.13
N LYS A 116 12.39 -6.57 -15.21
CA LYS A 116 10.96 -6.25 -15.19
C LYS A 116 10.12 -7.18 -14.29
N LEU A 117 10.65 -8.36 -13.95
CA LEU A 117 9.99 -9.36 -13.09
C LEU A 117 10.48 -9.33 -11.64
N PHE A 118 11.39 -8.40 -11.29
CA PHE A 118 11.89 -8.23 -9.93
C PHE A 118 10.74 -7.94 -8.96
N LYS A 119 10.67 -8.68 -7.85
CA LYS A 119 9.58 -8.65 -6.83
C LYS A 119 8.20 -9.05 -7.35
N SER A 120 8.07 -9.50 -8.58
CA SER A 120 6.80 -9.95 -9.13
C SER A 120 6.44 -11.34 -8.61
N HIS A 121 5.19 -11.54 -8.22
CA HIS A 121 4.62 -12.84 -7.89
C HIS A 121 3.81 -13.45 -9.04
N SER A 122 3.90 -12.90 -10.25
CA SER A 122 3.23 -13.47 -11.43
C SER A 122 3.74 -14.88 -11.76
N LEU A 123 2.90 -15.69 -12.37
CA LEU A 123 3.27 -17.04 -12.78
C LEU A 123 4.51 -17.05 -13.69
N LYS A 124 4.63 -16.06 -14.58
CA LYS A 124 5.82 -15.86 -15.41
C LYS A 124 7.09 -15.69 -14.58
N ALA A 125 7.05 -14.86 -13.51
CA ALA A 125 8.20 -14.68 -12.64
C ALA A 125 8.54 -15.95 -11.85
N TRP A 126 7.52 -16.71 -11.46
CA TRP A 126 7.70 -18.00 -10.82
C TRP A 126 8.32 -19.04 -11.75
N GLY A 127 7.94 -19.03 -13.04
CA GLY A 127 8.57 -19.88 -14.05
C GLY A 127 10.08 -19.72 -14.11
N TYR A 128 10.59 -18.47 -14.09
CA TYR A 128 12.04 -18.20 -14.03
C TYR A 128 12.67 -18.70 -12.73
N ARG A 129 12.00 -18.55 -11.58
CA ARG A 129 12.53 -18.98 -10.28
C ARG A 129 12.61 -20.51 -10.15
N LEU A 130 11.66 -21.20 -10.75
CA LEU A 130 11.54 -22.66 -10.68
C LEU A 130 12.27 -23.39 -11.82
N GLY A 131 12.74 -22.65 -12.83
CA GLY A 131 13.35 -23.24 -14.03
C GLY A 131 12.35 -23.93 -14.96
N GLU A 132 11.05 -23.59 -14.85
CA GLU A 132 9.97 -24.07 -15.72
C GLU A 132 9.33 -22.87 -16.38
N LEU A 133 9.74 -22.55 -17.62
CA LEU A 133 9.31 -21.31 -18.26
C LEU A 133 7.88 -21.43 -18.78
N LYS A 134 7.11 -20.41 -18.51
CA LYS A 134 5.85 -20.11 -19.17
C LYS A 134 6.13 -19.72 -20.63
N GLY A 135 5.34 -20.19 -21.58
CA GLY A 135 5.46 -19.81 -22.98
C GLY A 135 5.35 -18.30 -23.24
N THR A 136 5.59 -17.87 -24.46
CA THR A 136 5.53 -16.47 -24.91
C THR A 136 4.25 -16.13 -25.66
N TYR A 137 3.34 -17.06 -25.86
CA TYR A 137 2.09 -16.89 -26.60
C TYR A 137 1.32 -15.62 -26.21
N GLY A 138 1.14 -15.34 -24.92
CA GLY A 138 0.46 -14.14 -24.44
C GLY A 138 1.21 -12.82 -24.64
N GLU A 139 2.36 -12.80 -25.34
CA GLU A 139 3.09 -11.58 -25.73
C GLU A 139 2.78 -11.15 -27.19
N GLU A 140 2.00 -11.93 -27.94
CA GLU A 140 1.56 -11.63 -29.29
C GLU A 140 0.35 -10.69 -29.25
N ASP A 141 0.29 -9.72 -30.19
CA ASP A 141 -0.72 -8.66 -30.18
C ASP A 141 -2.17 -9.20 -30.28
N ASP A 142 -2.37 -10.30 -31.03
CA ASP A 142 -3.69 -10.90 -31.28
C ASP A 142 -3.90 -12.24 -30.55
N ALA A 143 -3.11 -12.56 -29.53
CA ALA A 143 -3.12 -13.85 -28.85
C ALA A 143 -4.52 -14.27 -28.35
N TRP A 144 -5.37 -13.32 -27.98
CA TRP A 144 -6.69 -13.52 -27.36
C TRP A 144 -7.86 -13.21 -28.31
N ALA A 145 -7.61 -13.06 -29.61
CA ALA A 145 -8.67 -12.73 -30.58
C ALA A 145 -9.58 -13.93 -30.89
N CYS A 146 -9.03 -15.13 -30.89
CA CYS A 146 -9.77 -16.38 -31.09
C CYS A 146 -8.99 -17.58 -30.56
N TYR A 147 -9.71 -18.66 -30.27
CA TYR A 147 -9.08 -19.91 -29.89
C TYR A 147 -8.16 -20.47 -31.00
N ASN A 148 -7.04 -21.05 -30.59
CA ASN A 148 -6.18 -21.86 -31.42
C ASN A 148 -5.46 -22.96 -30.57
N PRO A 149 -4.90 -24.04 -31.20
CA PRO A 149 -4.21 -25.08 -30.44
C PRO A 149 -2.97 -24.65 -29.67
N GLU A 150 -2.33 -23.56 -30.08
CA GLU A 150 -1.17 -23.00 -29.38
C GLU A 150 -1.59 -22.36 -28.06
N MET A 151 -2.78 -21.73 -28.01
CA MET A 151 -3.40 -21.23 -26.78
C MET A 151 -3.64 -22.38 -25.77
N LEU A 152 -4.17 -23.52 -26.22
CA LEU A 152 -4.38 -24.69 -25.36
C LEU A 152 -3.05 -25.26 -24.84
N ALA A 153 -2.01 -25.28 -25.67
CA ALA A 153 -0.67 -25.71 -25.26
C ALA A 153 -0.06 -24.75 -24.23
N TYR A 154 -0.29 -23.43 -24.39
CA TYR A 154 0.12 -22.40 -23.45
C TYR A 154 -0.62 -22.52 -22.12
N ASN A 155 -1.95 -22.71 -22.14
CA ASN A 155 -2.78 -22.94 -20.96
C ASN A 155 -2.33 -24.16 -20.17
N LYS A 156 -2.01 -25.27 -20.87
CA LYS A 156 -1.42 -26.46 -20.23
C LYS A 156 -0.10 -26.15 -19.52
N GLN A 157 0.77 -25.37 -20.16
CA GLN A 157 2.06 -24.99 -19.58
C GLN A 157 1.89 -24.13 -18.31
N ASP A 158 0.87 -23.26 -18.26
CA ASP A 158 0.55 -22.49 -17.07
C ASP A 158 0.13 -23.40 -15.90
N VAL A 159 -0.64 -24.44 -16.15
CA VAL A 159 -0.96 -25.45 -15.14
C VAL A 159 0.30 -26.19 -14.67
N VAL A 160 1.22 -26.57 -15.57
CA VAL A 160 2.49 -27.23 -15.19
C VAL A 160 3.33 -26.34 -14.27
N VAL A 161 3.47 -25.05 -14.60
CA VAL A 161 4.19 -24.08 -13.75
C VAL A 161 3.49 -23.92 -12.39
N THR A 162 2.15 -23.89 -12.40
CA THR A 162 1.34 -23.76 -11.19
C THR A 162 1.50 -24.98 -10.27
N VAL A 163 1.53 -26.20 -10.81
CA VAL A 163 1.79 -27.43 -10.04
C VAL A 163 3.17 -27.37 -9.37
N LYS A 164 4.23 -27.03 -10.10
CA LYS A 164 5.57 -26.85 -9.51
C LYS A 164 5.62 -25.76 -8.44
N LEU A 165 4.89 -24.66 -8.65
CA LEU A 165 4.76 -23.61 -7.65
C LEU A 165 4.05 -24.13 -6.40
N LEU A 166 2.94 -24.85 -6.56
CA LEU A 166 2.19 -25.45 -5.46
C LEU A 166 3.07 -26.39 -4.63
N GLU A 167 3.81 -27.31 -5.27
CA GLU A 167 4.77 -28.19 -4.60
C GLU A 167 5.80 -27.40 -3.79
N LYS A 168 6.34 -26.33 -4.39
CA LYS A 168 7.27 -25.43 -3.70
C LYS A 168 6.63 -24.77 -2.49
N LEU A 169 5.41 -24.26 -2.60
CA LEU A 169 4.69 -23.60 -1.51
C LEU A 169 4.34 -24.59 -0.37
N GLN A 170 3.90 -25.81 -0.73
CA GLN A 170 3.58 -26.87 0.24
C GLN A 170 4.82 -27.41 0.98
N SER A 171 6.03 -27.23 0.43
CA SER A 171 7.27 -27.61 1.13
C SER A 171 7.57 -26.74 2.35
N TYR A 172 6.83 -25.66 2.57
CA TYR A 172 6.93 -24.79 3.75
C TYR A 172 5.83 -25.13 4.75
N ASP A 173 6.23 -25.47 5.96
CA ASP A 173 5.29 -25.50 7.09
C ASP A 173 4.88 -24.09 7.45
N TYR A 174 3.63 -23.72 7.15
CA TYR A 174 3.12 -22.38 7.36
C TYR A 174 1.78 -22.38 8.10
N SER A 175 1.48 -21.31 8.80
CA SER A 175 0.27 -21.19 9.63
C SER A 175 -1.01 -21.35 8.82
N LYS A 176 -1.83 -22.35 9.14
CA LYS A 176 -3.17 -22.53 8.54
C LYS A 176 -4.05 -21.31 8.75
N GLN A 177 -4.02 -20.73 9.97
CA GLN A 177 -4.76 -19.51 10.31
C GLN A 177 -4.39 -18.35 9.40
N ALA A 178 -3.10 -18.18 9.08
CA ALA A 178 -2.64 -17.14 8.15
C ALA A 178 -3.09 -17.42 6.70
N ILE A 179 -3.04 -18.67 6.27
CA ILE A 179 -3.48 -19.08 4.93
C ILE A 179 -4.97 -18.83 4.75
N GLU A 180 -5.80 -19.27 5.69
CA GLU A 180 -7.24 -19.08 5.66
C GLU A 180 -7.62 -17.59 5.66
N LEU A 181 -7.01 -16.79 6.55
CA LEU A 181 -7.27 -15.36 6.61
C LEU A 181 -6.93 -14.64 5.30
N GLU A 182 -5.79 -14.95 4.67
CA GLU A 182 -5.41 -14.30 3.41
C GLU A 182 -6.32 -14.70 2.25
N HIS A 183 -6.81 -15.96 2.19
CA HIS A 183 -7.79 -16.38 1.18
C HIS A 183 -9.14 -15.71 1.41
N ASP A 184 -9.64 -15.65 2.64
CA ASP A 184 -10.87 -14.94 2.97
C ASP A 184 -10.81 -13.47 2.55
N VAL A 185 -9.70 -12.79 2.85
CA VAL A 185 -9.49 -11.39 2.44
C VAL A 185 -9.37 -11.27 0.92
N ALA A 186 -8.70 -12.22 0.25
CA ALA A 186 -8.60 -12.20 -1.21
C ALA A 186 -9.98 -12.28 -1.88
N TRP A 187 -10.87 -13.14 -1.39
CA TRP A 187 -12.25 -13.22 -1.86
C TRP A 187 -13.02 -11.90 -1.67
N LEU A 188 -12.87 -11.28 -0.52
CA LEU A 188 -13.55 -10.03 -0.21
C LEU A 188 -13.00 -8.86 -1.06
N MET A 189 -11.68 -8.82 -1.27
CA MET A 189 -11.06 -7.80 -2.13
C MET A 189 -11.42 -7.99 -3.61
N SER A 190 -11.54 -9.23 -4.07
CA SER A 190 -12.05 -9.54 -5.41
C SER A 190 -13.48 -9.00 -5.61
N LYS A 191 -14.35 -9.13 -4.60
CA LYS A 191 -15.69 -8.51 -4.63
C LYS A 191 -15.60 -6.99 -4.64
N GLN A 192 -14.81 -6.39 -3.74
CA GLN A 192 -14.64 -4.94 -3.65
C GLN A 192 -14.15 -4.35 -4.98
N GLU A 193 -13.17 -4.97 -5.63
CA GLU A 193 -12.65 -4.53 -6.93
C GLU A 193 -13.76 -4.56 -8.00
N LYS A 194 -14.59 -5.61 -8.03
CA LYS A 194 -15.72 -5.73 -8.96
C LYS A 194 -16.89 -4.80 -8.62
N ASN A 195 -17.13 -4.54 -7.36
CA ASN A 195 -18.15 -3.57 -6.92
C ASN A 195 -17.83 -2.15 -7.40
N GLY A 196 -16.56 -1.76 -7.31
CA GLY A 196 -16.11 -0.41 -7.56
C GLY A 196 -16.67 0.61 -6.56
N PHE A 197 -16.14 1.83 -6.59
CA PHE A 197 -16.60 2.97 -5.80
C PHE A 197 -17.21 4.01 -6.75
N PRO A 198 -18.49 4.32 -6.66
CA PRO A 198 -19.12 5.33 -7.50
C PRO A 198 -18.45 6.69 -7.35
N PHE A 199 -18.26 7.38 -8.48
CA PHE A 199 -17.41 8.57 -8.55
C PHE A 199 -18.15 9.73 -9.24
N ASP A 200 -18.10 10.92 -8.62
CA ASP A 200 -18.75 12.13 -9.14
C ASP A 200 -17.88 12.80 -10.21
N THR A 201 -18.03 12.36 -11.44
CA THR A 201 -17.26 12.87 -12.60
C THR A 201 -17.48 14.36 -12.83
N GLU A 202 -18.70 14.87 -12.62
CA GLU A 202 -19.01 16.28 -12.85
C GLU A 202 -18.29 17.18 -11.83
N LYS A 203 -18.35 16.83 -10.54
CA LYS A 203 -17.60 17.54 -9.49
C LYS A 203 -16.08 17.41 -9.72
N ALA A 204 -15.60 16.26 -10.18
CA ALA A 204 -14.20 16.04 -10.45
C ALA A 204 -13.65 16.96 -11.55
N LEU A 205 -14.38 17.12 -12.65
CA LEU A 205 -14.02 18.07 -13.73
C LEU A 205 -14.05 19.52 -13.25
N LYS A 206 -15.01 19.90 -12.41
CA LYS A 206 -15.03 21.23 -11.78
C LYS A 206 -13.81 21.47 -10.89
N LEU A 207 -13.46 20.48 -10.06
CA LEU A 207 -12.27 20.54 -9.21
C LEU A 207 -10.98 20.64 -10.05
N GLU A 208 -10.87 19.86 -11.12
CA GLU A 208 -9.74 19.93 -12.06
C GLU A 208 -9.57 21.35 -12.61
N ALA A 209 -10.65 21.97 -13.08
CA ALA A 209 -10.63 23.33 -13.63
C ALA A 209 -10.12 24.36 -12.59
N VAL A 210 -10.58 24.25 -11.33
CA VAL A 210 -10.14 25.10 -10.22
C VAL A 210 -8.64 24.92 -9.96
N LEU A 211 -8.17 23.67 -9.86
CA LEU A 211 -6.76 23.36 -9.60
C LEU A 211 -5.86 23.85 -10.73
N ARG A 212 -6.26 23.68 -12.00
CA ARG A 212 -5.51 24.16 -13.17
C ARG A 212 -5.45 25.68 -13.23
N ALA A 213 -6.57 26.37 -12.97
CA ALA A 213 -6.60 27.82 -12.93
C ALA A 213 -5.64 28.37 -11.84
N ARG A 214 -5.67 27.78 -10.65
CA ARG A 214 -4.77 28.17 -9.56
C ARG A 214 -3.30 27.88 -9.89
N ALA A 215 -3.00 26.72 -10.48
CA ALA A 215 -1.65 26.37 -10.94
C ALA A 215 -1.12 27.35 -12.00
N GLY A 216 -1.97 27.80 -12.93
CA GLY A 216 -1.64 28.82 -13.92
C GLY A 216 -1.27 30.17 -13.27
N VAL A 217 -2.06 30.62 -12.30
CA VAL A 217 -1.77 31.85 -11.57
C VAL A 217 -0.43 31.76 -10.83
N LEU A 218 -0.15 30.65 -10.16
CA LEU A 218 1.13 30.47 -9.46
C LEU A 218 2.32 30.40 -10.40
N THR A 219 2.16 29.71 -11.54
CA THR A 219 3.22 29.63 -12.56
C THR A 219 3.54 31.02 -13.11
N ALA A 220 2.52 31.82 -13.42
CA ALA A 220 2.72 33.20 -13.88
C ALA A 220 3.45 34.05 -12.85
N LYS A 221 3.07 33.97 -11.56
CA LYS A 221 3.77 34.66 -10.47
C LYS A 221 5.22 34.22 -10.36
N LEU A 222 5.49 32.92 -10.35
CA LEU A 222 6.85 32.39 -10.25
C LEU A 222 7.72 32.82 -11.42
N VAL A 223 7.20 32.88 -12.65
CA VAL A 223 7.93 33.37 -13.83
C VAL A 223 8.28 34.87 -13.68
N GLN A 224 7.44 35.66 -13.00
CA GLN A 224 7.72 37.08 -12.76
C GLN A 224 8.78 37.33 -11.69
N VAL A 225 8.78 36.54 -10.62
CA VAL A 225 9.67 36.76 -9.46
C VAL A 225 10.96 35.95 -9.52
N VAL A 226 11.00 34.88 -10.30
CA VAL A 226 12.17 34.01 -10.44
C VAL A 226 12.93 34.34 -11.72
N PRO A 227 14.26 34.53 -11.68
CA PRO A 227 15.04 34.79 -12.87
C PRO A 227 15.06 33.59 -13.82
N ARG A 228 15.32 33.86 -15.09
CA ARG A 228 15.55 32.81 -16.08
C ARG A 228 16.76 31.97 -15.70
N ILE A 229 16.62 30.67 -15.78
CA ILE A 229 17.64 29.70 -15.34
C ILE A 229 18.65 29.44 -16.44
N PRO A 230 19.96 29.37 -16.13
CA PRO A 230 20.98 28.94 -17.09
C PRO A 230 20.62 27.56 -17.67
N ASP A 231 20.67 27.49 -19.01
CA ASP A 231 20.50 26.25 -19.78
C ASP A 231 21.84 25.83 -20.40
N LYS A 232 21.80 25.12 -21.50
CA LYS A 232 23.01 24.66 -22.19
C LYS A 232 23.85 25.83 -22.71
N VAL A 233 25.16 25.71 -22.57
CA VAL A 233 26.11 26.56 -23.27
C VAL A 233 26.12 26.14 -24.74
N PHE A 234 25.77 27.07 -25.63
CA PHE A 234 25.78 26.85 -27.05
C PHE A 234 27.07 27.43 -27.65
N VAL A 235 27.87 26.61 -28.34
CA VAL A 235 29.05 27.04 -29.05
C VAL A 235 28.74 26.99 -30.56
N PRO A 236 28.58 28.13 -31.24
CA PRO A 236 28.31 28.17 -32.68
C PRO A 236 29.47 27.59 -33.47
N LYS A 237 29.19 26.74 -34.45
CA LYS A 237 30.21 26.17 -35.35
C LYS A 237 30.54 27.10 -36.53
N ARG A 238 29.69 28.11 -36.78
CA ARG A 238 29.82 29.11 -37.89
C ARG A 238 29.32 30.46 -37.42
N ASP A 239 29.85 31.52 -38.01
CA ASP A 239 29.35 32.87 -37.79
C ASP A 239 27.92 33.01 -38.31
N ASN A 240 27.07 33.69 -37.53
CA ASN A 240 25.71 34.03 -37.93
C ASN A 240 25.43 35.49 -37.62
N LYS A 241 25.59 36.36 -38.67
CA LYS A 241 25.40 37.82 -38.54
C LYS A 241 23.98 38.19 -38.10
N ARG A 242 22.94 37.43 -38.52
CA ARG A 242 21.54 37.71 -38.18
C ARG A 242 21.24 37.50 -36.70
N LEU A 243 21.89 36.52 -36.07
CA LEU A 243 21.72 36.17 -34.65
C LEU A 243 22.85 36.70 -33.77
N GLY A 244 23.83 37.41 -34.35
CA GLY A 244 24.99 37.93 -33.60
C GLY A 244 25.99 36.88 -33.13
N TYR A 245 25.97 35.67 -33.71
CA TYR A 245 26.83 34.57 -33.26
C TYR A 245 28.18 34.58 -33.95
N LYS A 246 29.26 34.39 -33.17
CA LYS A 246 30.61 34.15 -33.69
C LYS A 246 30.99 32.69 -33.48
N ALA A 247 31.63 32.07 -34.45
CA ALA A 247 32.11 30.69 -34.35
C ALA A 247 33.07 30.54 -33.17
N GLY A 248 32.90 29.46 -32.41
CA GLY A 248 33.75 29.14 -31.26
C GLY A 248 33.50 29.96 -29.98
N VAL A 249 32.64 30.99 -30.03
CA VAL A 249 32.32 31.80 -28.84
C VAL A 249 31.16 31.16 -28.06
N PRO A 250 31.36 30.72 -26.80
CA PRO A 250 30.29 30.15 -26.01
C PRO A 250 29.21 31.18 -25.70
N ILE A 251 27.96 30.77 -25.85
CA ILE A 251 26.77 31.59 -25.54
C ILE A 251 25.95 30.84 -24.49
N GLN A 252 25.80 31.44 -23.32
CA GLN A 252 24.90 30.90 -22.28
C GLN A 252 23.46 31.11 -22.73
N LYS A 253 22.70 30.00 -22.87
CA LYS A 253 21.25 30.05 -23.08
C LYS A 253 20.55 30.02 -21.74
N TYR A 254 19.37 30.63 -21.70
CA TYR A 254 18.50 30.68 -20.53
C TYR A 254 17.14 30.10 -20.87
N LYS A 255 16.50 29.48 -19.90
CA LYS A 255 15.14 28.94 -19.99
C LYS A 255 14.29 29.46 -18.83
N ASP A 256 13.00 29.40 -18.99
CA ASP A 256 12.06 29.78 -17.95
C ASP A 256 12.10 28.77 -16.79
N PHE A 257 11.82 29.25 -15.58
CA PHE A 257 11.80 28.44 -14.37
C PHE A 257 10.66 27.42 -14.40
N ASN A 258 10.97 26.17 -14.12
CA ASN A 258 10.00 25.11 -13.94
C ASN A 258 9.84 24.80 -12.45
N PRO A 259 8.73 25.19 -11.80
CA PRO A 259 8.51 24.96 -10.36
C PRO A 259 8.39 23.49 -9.99
N ASN A 260 8.28 22.59 -10.98
CA ASN A 260 8.23 21.16 -10.78
C ASN A 260 9.60 20.46 -10.82
N SER A 261 10.66 21.21 -11.13
CA SER A 261 12.02 20.70 -11.20
C SER A 261 12.77 20.93 -9.91
N ARG A 262 12.96 19.87 -9.10
CA ARG A 262 13.71 19.93 -7.85
C ARG A 262 15.13 20.50 -8.05
N GLN A 263 15.79 20.17 -9.16
CA GLN A 263 17.11 20.70 -9.48
C GLN A 263 17.09 22.20 -9.71
N GLN A 264 16.05 22.73 -10.37
CA GLN A 264 15.92 24.17 -10.59
C GLN A 264 15.55 24.91 -9.31
N ILE A 265 14.75 24.30 -8.43
CA ILE A 265 14.46 24.84 -7.10
C ILE A 265 15.75 24.90 -6.27
N GLU A 266 16.55 23.84 -6.26
CA GLU A 266 17.83 23.82 -5.56
C GLU A 266 18.80 24.88 -6.09
N TRP A 267 18.92 25.02 -7.41
CA TRP A 267 19.72 26.07 -8.03
C TRP A 267 19.25 27.47 -7.63
N LEU A 268 17.93 27.70 -7.65
CA LEU A 268 17.34 28.99 -7.25
C LEU A 268 17.72 29.35 -5.81
N LEU A 269 17.54 28.42 -4.88
CA LEU A 269 17.83 28.64 -3.46
C LEU A 269 19.32 28.88 -3.21
N ARG A 270 20.18 27.98 -3.69
CA ARG A 270 21.62 28.00 -3.39
C ARG A 270 22.40 28.98 -4.23
N THR A 271 22.17 28.98 -5.54
CA THR A 271 23.02 29.76 -6.47
C THR A 271 22.52 31.18 -6.62
N HIS A 272 21.19 31.37 -6.73
CA HIS A 272 20.64 32.71 -6.93
C HIS A 272 20.47 33.49 -5.62
N TYR A 273 19.86 32.85 -4.59
CA TYR A 273 19.63 33.52 -3.31
C TYR A 273 20.74 33.28 -2.27
N GLY A 274 21.71 32.43 -2.56
CA GLY A 274 22.79 32.09 -1.62
C GLY A 274 22.30 31.44 -0.32
N TYR A 275 21.06 30.91 -0.33
CA TYR A 275 20.42 30.30 0.83
C TYR A 275 20.56 28.77 0.80
N SER A 276 21.20 28.23 1.84
CA SER A 276 21.28 26.78 2.05
C SER A 276 20.65 26.44 3.40
N PRO A 277 19.47 25.81 3.41
CA PRO A 277 18.85 25.37 4.65
C PRO A 277 19.74 24.38 5.38
N THR A 278 19.92 24.57 6.70
CA THR A 278 20.87 23.80 7.52
C THR A 278 20.28 22.55 8.16
N ASN A 279 18.96 22.46 8.21
CA ASN A 279 18.27 21.39 8.96
C ASN A 279 17.37 20.53 8.06
N ILE A 280 17.86 20.16 6.90
CA ILE A 280 17.17 19.30 5.93
C ILE A 280 17.99 18.07 5.62
N ASP A 281 17.28 16.99 5.20
CA ASP A 281 17.95 15.80 4.72
C ASP A 281 18.60 16.06 3.34
N CYS A 282 19.77 15.48 3.14
CA CYS A 282 20.49 15.50 1.88
C CYS A 282 20.51 14.10 1.26
N TYR A 283 20.49 14.03 -0.06
CA TYR A 283 20.72 12.81 -0.82
C TYR A 283 22.20 12.77 -1.24
N ASP A 284 22.77 11.57 -1.24
CA ASP A 284 24.12 11.24 -1.74
C ASP A 284 25.26 12.05 -1.08
N VAL A 285 25.67 11.59 0.07
CA VAL A 285 26.97 11.92 0.63
C VAL A 285 27.69 10.61 0.90
N ASP A 286 28.46 10.15 -0.06
CA ASP A 286 29.58 9.24 0.18
C ASP A 286 30.73 10.09 0.77
N ASP A 287 30.62 10.43 2.05
CA ASP A 287 31.73 11.03 2.76
C ASP A 287 32.38 9.97 3.67
N PRO A 288 33.58 9.50 3.34
CA PRO A 288 34.29 8.52 4.15
C PRO A 288 34.63 9.03 5.54
N ASP A 289 34.65 10.34 5.77
CA ASP A 289 35.08 10.97 7.04
C ASP A 289 33.89 11.46 7.90
N GLY A 290 32.65 11.32 7.43
CA GLY A 290 31.44 11.66 8.20
C GLY A 290 31.20 13.15 8.43
N VAL A 291 31.89 14.04 7.73
CA VAL A 291 31.66 15.50 7.74
C VAL A 291 30.74 15.87 6.59
N LEU A 292 29.52 16.27 6.91
CA LEU A 292 28.48 16.63 5.93
C LEU A 292 28.89 17.92 5.19
N ASP A 293 29.47 17.81 4.00
CA ASP A 293 29.70 18.96 3.13
C ASP A 293 28.42 19.36 2.42
N LEU A 294 27.68 20.29 3.02
CA LEU A 294 26.42 20.79 2.49
C LEU A 294 26.52 21.36 1.07
N SER A 295 27.72 21.71 0.60
CA SER A 295 27.92 22.22 -0.76
C SER A 295 27.83 21.11 -1.81
N LYS A 296 28.09 19.86 -1.43
CA LYS A 296 28.10 18.69 -2.33
C LYS A 296 26.82 17.86 -2.27
N CYS A 297 26.00 18.02 -1.22
CA CYS A 297 24.77 17.24 -1.09
C CYS A 297 23.59 17.86 -1.85
N ARG A 298 22.70 17.04 -2.40
CA ARG A 298 21.43 17.49 -3.00
C ARG A 298 20.39 17.71 -1.91
N LEU A 299 19.70 18.84 -1.98
CA LEU A 299 18.62 19.15 -1.06
C LEU A 299 17.42 18.20 -1.32
N LYS A 300 16.90 17.64 -0.25
CA LYS A 300 15.62 16.94 -0.29
C LYS A 300 14.50 17.98 -0.34
N ILE A 301 14.00 18.27 -1.52
CA ILE A 301 12.90 19.21 -1.75
C ILE A 301 11.58 18.45 -1.58
N ASP A 302 10.95 18.63 -0.41
CA ASP A 302 9.64 18.07 -0.07
C ASP A 302 8.84 19.04 0.82
N GLU A 303 7.64 18.64 1.20
CA GLU A 303 6.71 19.43 2.02
C GLU A 303 7.32 19.81 3.39
N GLU A 304 8.05 18.89 4.05
CA GLU A 304 8.72 19.14 5.34
C GLU A 304 9.81 20.19 5.20
N THR A 305 10.58 20.12 4.13
CA THR A 305 11.63 21.08 3.80
C THR A 305 11.07 22.48 3.53
N PHE A 306 9.98 22.58 2.77
CA PHE A 306 9.33 23.87 2.53
C PHE A 306 8.74 24.50 3.81
N LYS A 307 8.10 23.69 4.64
CA LYS A 307 7.60 24.15 5.95
C LYS A 307 8.73 24.71 6.79
N TYR A 308 9.85 23.97 6.88
CA TYR A 308 11.04 24.44 7.59
C TYR A 308 11.56 25.78 7.04
N MET A 309 11.71 25.91 5.70
CA MET A 309 12.22 27.13 5.09
C MET A 309 11.32 28.36 5.30
N LYS A 310 9.99 28.18 5.40
CA LYS A 310 9.04 29.27 5.71
C LYS A 310 9.19 29.76 7.15
N GLU A 311 9.52 28.87 8.07
CA GLU A 311 9.69 29.15 9.50
C GLU A 311 11.12 29.60 9.85
N ASP A 312 12.10 29.38 8.95
CA ASP A 312 13.50 29.74 9.17
C ASP A 312 13.68 31.26 9.11
N THR A 313 14.01 31.85 10.27
CA THR A 313 14.25 33.28 10.40
C THR A 313 15.54 33.74 9.69
N GLN A 314 16.45 32.84 9.38
CA GLN A 314 17.67 33.12 8.63
C GLN A 314 17.44 33.16 7.11
N ALA A 315 16.31 32.62 6.64
CA ALA A 315 15.95 32.69 5.22
C ALA A 315 15.59 34.13 4.82
N PRO A 316 16.09 34.65 3.67
CA PRO A 316 15.64 35.93 3.15
C PRO A 316 14.11 35.97 2.97
N ALA A 317 13.51 37.18 3.11
CA ALA A 317 12.05 37.34 3.01
C ALA A 317 11.52 36.87 1.65
N GLU A 318 12.24 37.21 0.56
CA GLU A 318 11.91 36.77 -0.80
C GLU A 318 11.94 35.24 -0.93
N VAL A 319 12.90 34.57 -0.29
CA VAL A 319 12.97 33.10 -0.29
C VAL A 319 11.76 32.50 0.41
N ARG A 320 11.33 33.04 1.55
CA ARG A 320 10.15 32.56 2.28
C ARG A 320 8.87 32.70 1.46
N GLU A 321 8.72 33.82 0.74
CA GLU A 321 7.58 34.06 -0.15
C GLU A 321 7.56 33.08 -1.33
N ILE A 322 8.70 32.94 -2.03
CA ILE A 322 8.82 32.02 -3.17
C ILE A 322 8.62 30.57 -2.74
N VAL A 323 9.15 30.18 -1.58
CA VAL A 323 8.95 28.84 -1.02
C VAL A 323 7.45 28.57 -0.77
N GLY A 324 6.67 29.57 -0.35
CA GLY A 324 5.21 29.44 -0.25
C GLY A 324 4.53 29.14 -1.59
N TYR A 325 4.93 29.82 -2.66
CA TYR A 325 4.41 29.54 -4.02
C TYR A 325 4.86 28.17 -4.55
N LEU A 326 6.09 27.75 -4.24
CA LEU A 326 6.61 26.45 -4.64
C LEU A 326 5.90 25.29 -3.93
N GLU A 327 5.68 25.42 -2.62
CA GLU A 327 4.93 24.43 -1.83
C GLU A 327 3.53 24.22 -2.40
N GLU A 328 2.79 25.31 -2.64
CA GLU A 328 1.45 25.25 -3.23
C GLU A 328 1.49 24.68 -4.65
N SER A 329 2.46 25.05 -5.47
CA SER A 329 2.62 24.52 -6.83
C SER A 329 2.84 23.01 -6.86
N LEU A 330 3.70 22.48 -5.97
CA LEU A 330 3.92 21.03 -5.85
C LEU A 330 2.69 20.30 -5.30
N LEU A 331 1.96 20.91 -4.37
CA LEU A 331 0.69 20.37 -3.87
C LEU A 331 -0.34 20.26 -5.00
N LEU A 332 -0.54 21.33 -5.78
CA LEU A 332 -1.47 21.32 -6.92
C LEU A 332 -1.08 20.28 -7.96
N LYS A 333 0.21 20.16 -8.28
CA LYS A 333 0.72 19.11 -9.17
C LYS A 333 0.38 17.71 -8.65
N LYS A 334 0.56 17.47 -7.33
CA LYS A 334 0.22 16.20 -6.71
C LYS A 334 -1.29 15.91 -6.84
N ARG A 335 -2.15 16.91 -6.58
CA ARG A 335 -3.61 16.76 -6.70
C ARG A 335 -4.05 16.53 -8.15
N LEU A 336 -3.52 17.30 -9.09
CA LEU A 336 -3.79 17.10 -10.52
C LEU A 336 -3.28 15.73 -11.00
N GLY A 337 -2.11 15.28 -10.51
CA GLY A 337 -1.60 13.95 -10.81
C GLY A 337 -2.49 12.81 -10.32
N GLN A 338 -3.16 12.99 -9.17
CA GLN A 338 -4.13 12.03 -8.65
C GLN A 338 -5.47 12.11 -9.40
N LEU A 339 -5.94 13.32 -9.71
CA LEU A 339 -7.27 13.57 -10.29
C LEU A 339 -7.32 13.32 -11.80
N ALA A 340 -6.32 13.84 -12.57
CA ALA A 340 -6.42 13.92 -14.04
C ALA A 340 -5.15 13.54 -14.82
N ASP A 341 -3.95 13.96 -14.39
CA ASP A 341 -2.74 13.91 -15.23
C ASP A 341 -1.94 12.61 -15.13
N GLY A 342 -2.15 11.80 -14.11
CA GLY A 342 -1.44 10.54 -13.88
C GLY A 342 -1.97 9.41 -14.76
N LYS A 343 -1.11 8.44 -15.12
CA LYS A 343 -1.54 7.22 -15.83
C LYS A 343 -2.69 6.48 -15.12
N ASN A 344 -2.72 6.52 -13.79
CA ASN A 344 -3.76 5.93 -12.95
C ASN A 344 -4.55 7.04 -12.22
N ALA A 345 -4.76 8.19 -12.89
CA ALA A 345 -5.58 9.26 -12.33
C ALA A 345 -7.05 8.85 -12.26
N TRP A 346 -7.76 9.38 -11.29
CA TRP A 346 -9.16 8.96 -11.04
C TRP A 346 -10.04 9.13 -12.28
N LEU A 347 -9.98 10.29 -12.96
CA LEU A 347 -10.75 10.54 -14.18
C LEU A 347 -10.42 9.55 -15.33
N SER A 348 -9.18 9.07 -15.40
CA SER A 348 -8.75 8.10 -16.41
C SER A 348 -9.13 6.65 -16.07
N MET A 349 -9.50 6.40 -14.81
CA MET A 349 -9.77 5.06 -14.29
C MET A 349 -11.26 4.81 -14.00
N ILE A 350 -12.14 5.72 -14.42
CA ILE A 350 -13.58 5.52 -14.31
C ILE A 350 -14.01 4.44 -15.29
N GLY A 351 -14.65 3.39 -14.78
CA GLY A 351 -15.26 2.34 -15.59
C GLY A 351 -16.49 2.81 -16.37
N LYS A 352 -16.94 1.98 -17.32
CA LYS A 352 -18.16 2.24 -18.10
C LYS A 352 -19.42 2.41 -17.23
N ASP A 353 -19.39 1.87 -16.01
CA ASP A 353 -20.45 1.94 -14.99
C ASP A 353 -20.35 3.18 -14.07
N GLY A 354 -19.44 4.11 -14.35
CA GLY A 354 -19.26 5.33 -13.57
C GLY A 354 -18.55 5.14 -12.22
N LYS A 355 -17.89 3.99 -12.03
CA LYS A 355 -17.20 3.65 -10.79
C LYS A 355 -15.67 3.53 -10.98
N ILE A 356 -14.95 3.64 -9.88
CA ILE A 356 -13.51 3.40 -9.81
C ILE A 356 -13.28 2.01 -9.20
N HIS A 357 -12.65 1.12 -9.97
CA HIS A 357 -12.33 -0.26 -9.60
C HIS A 357 -10.87 -0.37 -9.13
N GLY A 358 -10.60 0.17 -7.95
CA GLY A 358 -9.25 0.17 -7.39
C GLY A 358 -8.80 -1.23 -6.96
N SER A 359 -7.63 -1.66 -7.45
CA SER A 359 -7.08 -2.98 -7.15
C SER A 359 -6.40 -3.01 -5.78
N VAL A 360 -6.66 -4.07 -5.01
CA VAL A 360 -6.09 -4.29 -3.67
C VAL A 360 -5.31 -5.60 -3.63
N ILE A 361 -4.04 -5.51 -3.27
CA ILE A 361 -3.22 -6.68 -2.95
C ILE A 361 -3.28 -6.90 -1.44
N PRO A 362 -3.96 -7.93 -0.93
CA PRO A 362 -4.17 -8.11 0.50
C PRO A 362 -2.88 -8.16 1.33
N ASN A 363 -1.85 -8.81 0.79
CA ASN A 363 -0.55 -8.97 1.44
C ASN A 363 0.58 -8.34 0.60
N GLY A 364 0.45 -7.06 0.29
CA GLY A 364 1.40 -6.33 -0.57
C GLY A 364 2.63 -5.79 0.17
N ALA A 365 2.60 -5.71 1.50
CA ALA A 365 3.70 -5.25 2.34
C ALA A 365 4.22 -6.35 3.26
N ILE A 366 5.51 -6.27 3.65
CA ILE A 366 6.13 -7.25 4.56
C ILE A 366 5.47 -7.33 5.95
N SER A 367 4.77 -6.28 6.36
CA SER A 367 3.96 -6.24 7.58
C SER A 367 2.63 -6.99 7.45
N GLY A 368 2.26 -7.45 6.25
CA GLY A 368 0.95 -7.99 5.97
C GLY A 368 -0.11 -6.93 5.65
N ARG A 369 0.25 -5.64 5.61
CA ARG A 369 -0.68 -4.58 5.16
C ARG A 369 -1.02 -4.77 3.69
N ALA A 370 -2.27 -4.42 3.35
CA ALA A 370 -2.68 -4.33 1.96
C ALA A 370 -1.99 -3.16 1.23
N THR A 371 -1.82 -3.31 -0.07
CA THR A 371 -1.39 -2.22 -0.96
C THR A 371 -2.43 -1.99 -2.05
N HIS A 372 -2.59 -0.73 -2.43
CA HIS A 372 -3.62 -0.29 -3.37
C HIS A 372 -2.98 0.24 -4.66
N SER A 373 -3.65 0.01 -5.79
CA SER A 373 -3.18 0.46 -7.11
C SER A 373 -4.34 0.55 -8.10
N ARG A 374 -4.14 1.25 -9.18
CA ARG A 374 -5.04 1.36 -10.34
C ARG A 374 -6.51 1.75 -10.04
N PRO A 375 -6.77 2.89 -9.40
CA PRO A 375 -5.83 3.82 -8.77
C PRO A 375 -5.54 3.44 -7.31
N ASN A 376 -4.54 4.11 -6.70
CA ASN A 376 -4.30 3.97 -5.27
C ASN A 376 -5.28 4.82 -4.46
N VAL A 377 -6.42 4.26 -4.12
CA VAL A 377 -7.49 4.94 -3.35
C VAL A 377 -7.05 5.27 -1.92
N ALA A 378 -6.09 4.50 -1.36
CA ALA A 378 -5.55 4.80 -0.03
C ALA A 378 -4.72 6.11 0.04
N GLN A 379 -4.44 6.74 -1.11
CA GLN A 379 -3.77 8.05 -1.18
C GLN A 379 -4.74 9.23 -1.38
N VAL A 380 -6.04 9.01 -1.34
CA VAL A 380 -7.02 10.11 -1.30
C VAL A 380 -6.71 10.97 -0.07
N PRO A 381 -6.56 12.31 -0.24
CA PRO A 381 -6.07 13.14 0.85
C PRO A 381 -7.03 13.16 2.04
N HIS A 382 -6.45 13.23 3.23
CA HIS A 382 -7.20 13.39 4.48
C HIS A 382 -7.99 14.71 4.47
N VAL A 383 -9.15 14.74 5.12
CA VAL A 383 -10.07 15.89 5.18
C VAL A 383 -9.38 17.18 5.60
N GLY A 384 -8.49 17.14 6.59
CA GLY A 384 -7.70 18.29 7.04
C GLY A 384 -6.58 18.75 6.11
N SER A 385 -6.32 18.04 5.00
CA SER A 385 -5.33 18.43 3.99
C SER A 385 -5.95 19.41 3.00
N PRO A 386 -5.17 20.31 2.37
CA PRO A 386 -5.68 21.17 1.31
C PRO A 386 -6.31 20.33 0.19
N TYR A 387 -7.53 20.70 -0.21
CA TYR A 387 -8.40 19.98 -1.16
C TYR A 387 -8.80 18.56 -0.70
N GLY A 388 -8.63 18.22 0.58
CA GLY A 388 -8.98 16.90 1.09
C GLY A 388 -10.49 16.66 1.09
N LYS A 389 -11.25 17.66 1.53
CA LYS A 389 -12.72 17.64 1.50
C LYS A 389 -13.22 17.41 0.07
N GLU A 390 -12.81 18.26 -0.87
CA GLU A 390 -13.24 18.22 -2.26
C GLU A 390 -12.90 16.88 -2.93
N CYS A 391 -11.73 16.33 -2.62
CA CYS A 391 -11.33 15.02 -3.14
C CYS A 391 -12.17 13.87 -2.57
N ARG A 392 -12.51 13.89 -1.28
CA ARG A 392 -13.32 12.83 -0.66
C ARG A 392 -14.80 12.92 -1.05
N GLU A 393 -15.34 14.11 -1.29
CA GLU A 393 -16.71 14.30 -1.81
C GLU A 393 -16.92 13.68 -3.21
N LEU A 394 -15.84 13.40 -3.96
CA LEU A 394 -15.93 12.74 -5.27
C LEU A 394 -16.32 11.27 -5.16
N PHE A 395 -16.02 10.62 -4.04
CA PHE A 395 -16.34 9.23 -3.77
C PHE A 395 -17.65 9.18 -2.99
N LYS A 396 -18.72 8.82 -3.67
CA LYS A 396 -20.09 8.89 -3.15
C LYS A 396 -20.86 7.61 -3.37
N VAL A 397 -22.00 7.48 -2.77
CA VAL A 397 -22.99 6.43 -3.09
C VAL A 397 -23.97 6.91 -4.16
N PRO A 398 -24.68 5.99 -4.86
CA PRO A 398 -25.76 6.35 -5.75
C PRO A 398 -26.89 7.09 -5.02
N ASP A 399 -27.66 7.89 -5.76
CA ASP A 399 -28.80 8.59 -5.19
C ASP A 399 -29.80 7.62 -4.53
N GLY A 400 -30.23 7.95 -3.33
CA GLY A 400 -31.11 7.11 -2.52
C GLY A 400 -30.41 6.03 -1.70
N TRP A 401 -29.10 5.88 -1.82
CA TRP A 401 -28.26 5.05 -0.96
C TRP A 401 -27.58 5.86 0.14
N TYR A 402 -27.15 5.16 1.19
CA TYR A 402 -26.40 5.70 2.31
C TYR A 402 -25.00 5.09 2.34
N GLN A 403 -24.04 5.83 2.84
CA GLN A 403 -22.67 5.39 3.05
C GLN A 403 -22.39 5.23 4.53
N ALA A 404 -21.92 4.08 4.94
CA ALA A 404 -21.36 3.85 6.27
C ALA A 404 -19.84 3.86 6.17
N GLY A 405 -19.19 4.88 6.77
CA GLY A 405 -17.76 4.93 6.99
C GLY A 405 -17.47 4.46 8.40
N ILE A 406 -16.63 3.45 8.55
CA ILE A 406 -16.38 2.81 9.84
C ILE A 406 -14.88 2.71 10.06
N ASP A 407 -14.39 3.29 11.16
CA ASP A 407 -12.97 3.38 11.50
C ASP A 407 -12.64 2.62 12.79
N ALA A 408 -11.47 2.00 12.86
CA ALA A 408 -10.99 1.31 14.03
C ALA A 408 -10.38 2.29 15.04
N CYS A 409 -10.94 2.39 16.24
CA CYS A 409 -10.53 3.35 17.26
C CYS A 409 -9.12 3.11 17.77
N GLY A 410 -8.17 4.04 17.47
CA GLY A 410 -6.84 4.10 18.08
C GLY A 410 -6.02 2.80 17.98
N LEU A 411 -6.12 2.07 16.87
CA LEU A 411 -5.65 0.71 16.71
C LEU A 411 -4.15 0.52 17.00
N GLU A 412 -3.27 1.43 16.52
CA GLU A 412 -1.82 1.28 16.72
C GLU A 412 -1.40 1.32 18.19
N LEU A 413 -2.03 2.23 18.98
CA LEU A 413 -1.74 2.31 20.42
C LEU A 413 -2.34 1.12 21.20
N ARG A 414 -3.47 0.59 20.75
CA ARG A 414 -4.06 -0.65 21.32
C ARG A 414 -3.17 -1.86 21.00
N CYS A 415 -2.57 -1.93 19.81
CA CYS A 415 -1.57 -2.96 19.49
C CYS A 415 -0.34 -2.85 20.39
N LEU A 416 0.17 -1.64 20.62
CA LEU A 416 1.26 -1.43 21.57
C LEU A 416 0.89 -1.90 22.98
N ALA A 417 -0.26 -1.50 23.47
CA ALA A 417 -0.76 -1.87 24.80
C ALA A 417 -0.93 -3.39 24.96
N HIS A 418 -1.41 -4.08 23.92
CA HIS A 418 -1.51 -5.54 23.89
C HIS A 418 -0.14 -6.22 24.14
N PHE A 419 0.88 -5.83 23.38
CA PHE A 419 2.22 -6.41 23.55
C PHE A 419 2.91 -5.97 24.85
N MET A 420 2.55 -4.81 25.39
CA MET A 420 3.06 -4.33 26.67
C MET A 420 2.38 -4.97 27.88
N TYR A 421 1.17 -5.52 27.72
CA TYR A 421 0.30 -5.98 28.82
C TYR A 421 1.01 -6.86 29.85
N LYS A 422 1.87 -7.77 29.40
CA LYS A 422 2.64 -8.67 30.27
C LYS A 422 3.73 -7.96 31.09
N TYR A 423 4.09 -6.72 30.76
CA TYR A 423 5.14 -5.95 31.42
C TYR A 423 4.60 -4.88 32.37
N ASP A 424 3.39 -4.35 32.09
CA ASP A 424 2.78 -3.28 32.90
C ASP A 424 1.49 -3.68 33.60
N GLY A 425 1.04 -4.94 33.41
CA GLY A 425 -0.23 -5.43 33.95
C GLY A 425 -1.45 -4.70 33.40
N GLY A 426 -1.34 -4.14 32.19
CA GLY A 426 -2.43 -3.45 31.49
C GLY A 426 -2.62 -1.97 31.87
N LYS A 427 -1.67 -1.33 32.54
CA LYS A 427 -1.76 0.10 32.92
C LYS A 427 -1.90 1.00 31.69
N TYR A 428 -1.10 0.75 30.66
CA TYR A 428 -1.17 1.53 29.42
C TYR A 428 -2.51 1.33 28.70
N ALA A 429 -3.01 0.09 28.66
CA ALA A 429 -4.32 -0.25 28.12
C ALA A 429 -5.45 0.46 28.86
N HIS A 430 -5.42 0.47 30.21
CA HIS A 430 -6.40 1.17 31.02
C HIS A 430 -6.46 2.67 30.69
N THR A 431 -5.31 3.32 30.49
CA THR A 431 -5.25 4.73 30.12
C THR A 431 -5.82 4.99 28.73
N ILE A 432 -5.60 4.08 27.75
CA ILE A 432 -6.20 4.21 26.41
C ILE A 432 -7.74 4.15 26.48
N LEU A 433 -8.28 3.28 27.36
CA LEU A 433 -9.72 3.06 27.42
C LEU A 433 -10.47 4.08 28.26
N ASN A 434 -9.83 4.62 29.31
CA ASN A 434 -10.52 5.41 30.35
C ASN A 434 -9.91 6.81 30.56
N GLY A 435 -8.86 7.17 29.82
CA GLY A 435 -8.15 8.44 29.97
C GLY A 435 -7.69 9.05 28.65
N ASP A 436 -6.82 10.05 28.74
CA ASP A 436 -6.17 10.64 27.56
C ASP A 436 -4.72 10.14 27.43
N ILE A 437 -4.53 9.16 26.57
CA ILE A 437 -3.21 8.55 26.30
C ILE A 437 -2.19 9.57 25.78
N HIS A 438 -2.63 10.57 25.03
CA HIS A 438 -1.70 11.58 24.49
C HIS A 438 -1.23 12.54 25.55
N THR A 439 -2.08 12.90 26.53
CA THR A 439 -1.69 13.69 27.71
C THR A 439 -0.74 12.88 28.60
N MET A 440 -1.01 11.60 28.84
CA MET A 440 -0.08 10.74 29.58
C MET A 440 1.28 10.63 28.88
N ASN A 441 1.30 10.46 27.56
CA ASN A 441 2.55 10.41 26.78
C ASN A 441 3.27 11.77 26.78
N GLN A 442 2.54 12.90 26.82
CA GLN A 442 3.09 14.25 26.94
C GLN A 442 3.86 14.40 28.26
N GLU A 443 3.26 14.03 29.36
CA GLU A 443 3.86 14.08 30.68
C GLU A 443 5.08 13.13 30.79
N ALA A 444 4.92 11.89 30.32
CA ALA A 444 5.98 10.89 30.32
C ALA A 444 7.22 11.33 29.53
N ALA A 445 7.03 11.96 28.39
CA ALA A 445 8.12 12.47 27.54
C ALA A 445 8.60 13.86 27.97
N GLY A 446 7.81 14.60 28.78
CA GLY A 446 8.06 16.00 29.16
C GLY A 446 7.95 16.94 27.97
N LEU A 447 6.93 16.77 27.15
CA LEU A 447 6.69 17.56 25.93
C LEU A 447 5.80 18.78 26.24
N PRO A 448 5.99 19.91 25.52
CA PRO A 448 5.23 21.14 25.78
C PRO A 448 3.74 21.01 25.48
N THR A 449 3.36 20.26 24.42
CA THR A 449 1.97 20.18 23.97
C THR A 449 1.51 18.75 23.70
N ARG A 450 0.19 18.53 23.85
CA ARG A 450 -0.47 17.26 23.53
C ARG A 450 -0.30 16.87 22.05
N ASN A 451 -0.31 17.84 21.13
CA ASN A 451 -0.12 17.59 19.69
C ASN A 451 1.32 17.12 19.39
N GLN A 452 2.32 17.70 20.06
CA GLN A 452 3.70 17.20 19.96
C GLN A 452 3.82 15.79 20.53
N ALA A 453 3.11 15.45 21.60
CA ALA A 453 3.09 14.11 22.16
C ALA A 453 2.44 13.09 21.20
N LYS A 454 1.34 13.48 20.53
CA LYS A 454 0.73 12.65 19.47
C LYS A 454 1.73 12.38 18.34
N THR A 455 2.40 13.40 17.84
CA THR A 455 3.43 13.24 16.79
C THR A 455 4.64 12.44 17.29
N PHE A 456 5.07 12.67 18.52
CA PHE A 456 6.19 11.98 19.15
C PHE A 456 5.94 10.48 19.28
N ILE A 457 4.78 10.05 19.82
CA ILE A 457 4.56 8.62 20.06
C ILE A 457 4.58 7.82 18.77
N TYR A 458 3.94 8.30 17.71
CA TYR A 458 3.99 7.64 16.41
C TYR A 458 5.41 7.64 15.81
N ALA A 459 6.11 8.78 15.83
CA ALA A 459 7.50 8.84 15.37
C ALA A 459 8.41 7.88 16.17
N TYR A 460 8.22 7.80 17.49
CA TYR A 460 8.96 6.90 18.38
C TYR A 460 8.68 5.42 18.03
N LEU A 461 7.43 5.04 17.83
CA LEU A 461 7.03 3.68 17.44
C LEU A 461 7.58 3.30 16.07
N TYR A 462 7.59 4.23 15.12
CA TYR A 462 8.20 4.05 13.80
C TYR A 462 9.73 4.09 13.79
N GLY A 463 10.36 4.13 14.98
CA GLY A 463 11.81 4.04 15.11
C GLY A 463 12.55 5.32 14.71
N ALA A 464 11.92 6.50 14.83
CA ALA A 464 12.58 7.76 14.53
C ALA A 464 13.88 7.95 15.34
N GLY A 465 14.94 8.36 14.64
CA GLY A 465 16.20 8.73 15.24
C GLY A 465 16.11 9.96 16.14
N ASP A 466 17.14 10.19 16.97
CA ASP A 466 17.13 11.29 17.94
C ASP A 466 16.98 12.66 17.28
N ALA A 467 17.57 12.85 16.09
CA ALA A 467 17.41 14.09 15.33
C ALA A 467 15.94 14.36 14.92
N LYS A 468 15.23 13.32 14.42
CA LYS A 468 13.81 13.47 14.04
C LYS A 468 12.92 13.75 15.26
N ILE A 469 13.19 13.10 16.39
CA ILE A 469 12.46 13.38 17.64
C ILE A 469 12.74 14.81 18.13
N GLY A 470 13.99 15.28 18.07
CA GLY A 470 14.32 16.66 18.40
C GLY A 470 13.57 17.69 17.57
N LYS A 471 13.44 17.45 16.26
CA LYS A 471 12.69 18.33 15.34
C LYS A 471 11.21 18.52 15.73
N ILE A 472 10.57 17.56 16.38
CA ILE A 472 9.16 17.66 16.81
C ILE A 472 8.95 18.84 17.78
N ILE A 473 9.99 19.18 18.55
CA ILE A 473 9.96 20.34 19.50
C ILE A 473 10.76 21.54 18.96
N GLY A 474 11.16 21.55 17.69
CA GLY A 474 12.05 22.57 17.13
C GLY A 474 13.47 22.53 17.71
N GLY A 475 13.88 21.39 18.27
CA GLY A 475 15.15 21.23 18.99
C GLY A 475 16.18 20.34 18.28
N THR A 476 17.27 20.04 19.00
CA THR A 476 18.43 19.29 18.52
C THR A 476 18.29 17.77 18.73
N ALA A 477 19.19 16.99 18.11
CA ALA A 477 19.29 15.53 18.34
C ALA A 477 19.58 15.19 19.82
N GLY A 478 20.35 16.03 20.53
CA GLY A 478 20.61 15.87 21.96
C GLY A 478 19.33 15.98 22.79
N GLN A 479 18.46 16.93 22.48
CA GLN A 479 17.15 17.08 23.12
C GLN A 479 16.23 15.89 22.77
N GLY A 480 16.22 15.43 21.53
CA GLY A 480 15.48 14.23 21.13
C GLY A 480 15.91 12.99 21.91
N LYS A 481 17.22 12.81 22.15
CA LYS A 481 17.76 11.75 22.99
C LYS A 481 17.27 11.85 24.44
N GLN A 482 17.23 13.08 24.99
CA GLN A 482 16.72 13.30 26.34
C GLN A 482 15.24 12.97 26.48
N ILE A 483 14.41 13.36 25.50
CA ILE A 483 12.97 13.04 25.44
C ILE A 483 12.77 11.52 25.46
N LYS A 484 13.47 10.79 24.59
CA LYS A 484 13.41 9.32 24.57
C LYS A 484 13.83 8.70 25.91
N LYS A 485 14.89 9.21 26.53
CA LYS A 485 15.37 8.72 27.84
C LYS A 485 14.31 8.95 28.94
N LYS A 486 13.71 10.14 28.97
CA LYS A 486 12.63 10.47 29.91
C LYS A 486 11.44 9.53 29.72
N PHE A 487 10.98 9.38 28.49
CA PHE A 487 9.84 8.55 28.12
C PHE A 487 10.06 7.07 28.52
N ASN A 488 11.23 6.51 28.17
CA ASN A 488 11.57 5.12 28.53
C ASN A 488 11.68 4.93 30.06
N LYS A 489 12.07 5.95 30.81
CA LYS A 489 12.10 5.90 32.28
C LYS A 489 10.68 5.95 32.88
N ALA A 490 9.81 6.75 32.28
CA ALA A 490 8.42 6.90 32.75
C ALA A 490 7.55 5.68 32.39
N ILE A 491 7.79 5.06 31.23
CA ILE A 491 7.06 3.87 30.75
C ILE A 491 8.06 2.73 30.47
N PRO A 492 8.59 2.06 31.51
CA PRO A 492 9.60 1.02 31.36
C PRO A 492 9.15 -0.18 30.51
N ALA A 493 7.85 -0.47 30.48
CA ALA A 493 7.28 -1.57 29.72
C ALA A 493 7.57 -1.50 28.21
N ILE A 494 7.67 -0.28 27.64
CA ILE A 494 8.05 -0.10 26.22
C ILE A 494 9.50 -0.55 26.00
N ALA A 495 10.41 -0.18 26.90
CA ALA A 495 11.80 -0.57 26.81
C ALA A 495 11.96 -2.09 26.97
N MET A 496 11.19 -2.70 27.91
CA MET A 496 11.18 -4.15 28.12
C MET A 496 10.64 -4.89 26.88
N LEU A 497 9.57 -4.39 26.27
CA LEU A 497 9.03 -4.95 25.03
C LEU A 497 10.06 -4.89 23.89
N ARG A 498 10.70 -3.74 23.69
CA ARG A 498 11.74 -3.57 22.67
C ARG A 498 12.89 -4.55 22.88
N GLN A 499 13.40 -4.66 24.11
CA GLN A 499 14.46 -5.60 24.44
C GLN A 499 14.06 -7.06 24.19
N ALA A 500 12.79 -7.42 24.50
CA ALA A 500 12.29 -8.77 24.23
C ALA A 500 12.21 -9.08 22.72
N VAL A 501 11.81 -8.10 21.90
CA VAL A 501 11.78 -8.22 20.44
C VAL A 501 13.23 -8.38 19.91
N GLU A 502 14.17 -7.58 20.38
CA GLU A 502 15.57 -7.68 20.00
C GLU A 502 16.17 -9.03 20.40
N ASN A 503 15.97 -9.46 21.63
CA ASN A 503 16.45 -10.76 22.14
C ASN A 503 15.88 -11.97 21.38
N ALA A 504 14.68 -11.82 20.80
CA ALA A 504 14.09 -12.85 19.95
C ALA A 504 14.79 -12.99 18.60
N LEU A 505 15.46 -11.95 18.12
CA LEU A 505 16.06 -11.87 16.78
C LEU A 505 17.56 -12.10 16.78
N VAL A 506 18.28 -11.56 17.78
CA VAL A 506 19.74 -11.53 17.81
C VAL A 506 20.33 -12.07 19.10
N TYR A 507 21.55 -12.55 19.04
CA TYR A 507 22.32 -12.86 20.23
C TYR A 507 22.81 -11.59 20.91
N PRO A 508 23.02 -11.58 22.23
CA PRO A 508 23.64 -10.46 22.93
C PRO A 508 24.96 -10.07 22.27
N ILE A 509 25.17 -8.76 22.08
CA ILE A 509 26.41 -8.26 21.48
C ILE A 509 27.56 -8.45 22.48
N ASP A 510 28.55 -9.26 22.14
CA ASP A 510 29.75 -9.41 22.94
C ASP A 510 30.74 -8.29 22.60
N PHE A 511 30.83 -7.29 23.49
CA PHE A 511 31.73 -6.14 23.35
C PHE A 511 33.22 -6.48 23.59
N LYS A 512 33.55 -7.72 23.99
CA LYS A 512 34.91 -8.10 24.39
C LYS A 512 35.85 -8.47 23.23
N ARG A 513 35.37 -8.51 21.98
CA ARG A 513 36.18 -8.88 20.82
C ARG A 513 36.50 -7.69 19.90
N GLY A 514 37.60 -6.99 20.18
CA GLY A 514 38.42 -6.27 19.19
C GLY A 514 37.87 -4.92 18.67
N HIS A 515 38.78 -4.10 18.15
CA HIS A 515 38.53 -2.78 17.56
C HIS A 515 37.70 -2.86 16.27
N GLY A 516 36.37 -2.90 16.35
CA GLY A 516 35.47 -2.88 15.21
C GLY A 516 34.03 -2.60 15.64
N LYS A 517 33.17 -2.11 14.71
CA LYS A 517 31.72 -2.00 14.98
C LYS A 517 31.19 -3.38 15.35
N PRO A 518 30.43 -3.53 16.45
CA PRO A 518 29.91 -4.83 16.89
C PRO A 518 29.09 -5.48 15.79
N LYS A 519 29.45 -6.69 15.36
CA LYS A 519 28.75 -7.43 14.33
C LYS A 519 27.51 -8.07 14.96
N ILE A 520 26.32 -7.72 14.42
CA ILE A 520 25.06 -8.34 14.84
C ILE A 520 25.05 -9.79 14.37
N THR A 521 24.86 -10.73 15.31
CA THR A 521 24.67 -12.15 15.03
C THR A 521 23.19 -12.51 15.19
N TRP A 522 22.54 -12.89 14.10
CA TRP A 522 21.13 -13.22 14.07
C TRP A 522 20.87 -14.63 14.59
N LYS A 523 19.83 -14.78 15.43
CA LYS A 523 19.20 -16.06 15.79
C LYS A 523 18.20 -16.48 14.72
N ARG A 524 17.43 -15.51 14.23
CA ARG A 524 16.42 -15.66 13.17
C ARG A 524 16.11 -14.31 12.54
N HIS A 525 15.68 -14.33 11.29
CA HIS A 525 15.30 -13.13 10.53
C HIS A 525 13.78 -12.90 10.49
N PHE A 526 13.02 -13.39 11.46
CA PHE A 526 11.57 -13.21 11.49
C PHE A 526 11.02 -13.14 12.91
N LEU A 527 9.86 -12.49 13.02
CA LEU A 527 8.95 -12.52 14.16
C LEU A 527 7.68 -13.26 13.79
N TYR A 528 6.86 -13.65 14.77
CA TYR A 528 5.52 -14.18 14.51
C TYR A 528 4.46 -13.09 14.66
N GLY A 529 3.58 -12.96 13.66
CA GLY A 529 2.36 -12.16 13.74
C GLY A 529 1.29 -12.82 14.63
N LEU A 530 0.15 -12.15 14.82
CA LEU A 530 -0.96 -12.65 15.66
C LEU A 530 -1.53 -13.99 15.16
N ASP A 531 -1.51 -14.23 13.86
CA ASP A 531 -1.93 -15.46 13.19
C ASP A 531 -0.79 -16.46 12.93
N ARG A 532 0.34 -16.27 13.62
CA ARG A 532 1.55 -17.12 13.50
C ARG A 532 2.27 -17.03 12.16
N ARG A 533 1.92 -16.06 11.26
CA ARG A 533 2.72 -15.80 10.06
C ARG A 533 4.13 -15.37 10.41
N LYS A 534 5.07 -15.66 9.52
CA LYS A 534 6.46 -15.22 9.66
C LYS A 534 6.63 -13.81 9.10
N LEU A 535 6.93 -12.84 9.95
CA LEU A 535 7.20 -11.44 9.59
C LEU A 535 8.70 -11.28 9.35
N HIS A 536 9.13 -11.15 8.12
CA HIS A 536 10.54 -11.01 7.79
C HIS A 536 11.12 -9.68 8.31
N VAL A 537 12.19 -9.75 9.11
CA VAL A 537 12.83 -8.60 9.74
C VAL A 537 14.12 -8.26 9.01
N ARG A 538 14.15 -7.12 8.34
CA ARG A 538 15.35 -6.59 7.64
C ARG A 538 16.33 -5.94 8.59
N SER A 539 15.85 -5.32 9.64
CA SER A 539 16.64 -4.56 10.62
C SER A 539 16.08 -4.72 12.01
N VAL A 540 16.93 -4.97 12.99
CA VAL A 540 16.53 -5.07 14.41
C VAL A 540 15.82 -3.80 14.87
N HIS A 541 16.31 -2.64 14.40
CA HIS A 541 15.75 -1.34 14.75
C HIS A 541 14.27 -1.16 14.33
N SER A 542 13.87 -1.74 13.20
CA SER A 542 12.49 -1.64 12.69
C SER A 542 11.57 -2.77 13.18
N ALA A 543 12.08 -3.72 13.94
CA ALA A 543 11.37 -4.95 14.29
C ALA A 543 10.10 -4.71 15.13
N LEU A 544 10.17 -3.82 16.12
CA LEU A 544 8.99 -3.48 16.94
C LEU A 544 7.90 -2.82 16.08
N ASN A 545 8.27 -1.88 15.20
CA ASN A 545 7.34 -1.25 14.28
C ASN A 545 6.67 -2.29 13.36
N LEU A 546 7.45 -3.21 12.79
CA LEU A 546 6.94 -4.30 11.95
C LEU A 546 5.90 -5.15 12.70
N LEU A 547 6.18 -5.49 13.95
CA LEU A 547 5.27 -6.27 14.81
C LEU A 547 3.94 -5.53 15.05
N LEU A 548 4.00 -4.23 15.39
CA LEU A 548 2.81 -3.41 15.65
C LEU A 548 1.99 -3.18 14.38
N GLN A 549 2.63 -2.84 13.27
CA GLN A 549 1.94 -2.67 11.98
C GLN A 549 1.29 -3.97 11.50
N SER A 550 1.95 -5.09 11.71
CA SER A 550 1.37 -6.39 11.37
C SER A 550 0.16 -6.70 12.22
N ALA A 551 0.22 -6.46 13.53
CA ALA A 551 -0.92 -6.70 14.41
C ALA A 551 -2.15 -5.89 13.97
N GLY A 552 -1.98 -4.59 13.70
CA GLY A 552 -3.06 -3.75 13.16
C GLY A 552 -3.62 -4.27 11.84
N ALA A 553 -2.74 -4.65 10.89
CA ALA A 553 -3.18 -5.19 9.61
C ALA A 553 -3.98 -6.49 9.75
N LEU A 554 -3.57 -7.39 10.63
CA LEU A 554 -4.26 -8.67 10.86
C LEU A 554 -5.61 -8.49 11.54
N ILE A 555 -5.69 -7.56 12.49
CA ILE A 555 -6.95 -7.18 13.13
C ILE A 555 -7.92 -6.67 12.06
N CYS A 556 -7.50 -5.71 11.23
CA CYS A 556 -8.37 -5.15 10.20
C CYS A 556 -8.80 -6.19 9.16
N LYS A 557 -7.92 -7.09 8.75
CA LYS A 557 -8.25 -8.19 7.84
C LYS A 557 -9.32 -9.11 8.42
N LYS A 558 -9.14 -9.53 9.66
CA LYS A 558 -10.12 -10.39 10.32
C LYS A 558 -11.44 -9.67 10.53
N TRP A 559 -11.37 -8.40 10.91
CA TRP A 559 -12.53 -7.54 11.12
C TRP A 559 -13.38 -7.40 9.86
N ILE A 560 -12.82 -7.03 8.69
CA ILE A 560 -13.61 -6.86 7.46
C ILE A 560 -14.28 -8.16 7.02
N VAL A 561 -13.58 -9.28 7.11
CA VAL A 561 -14.13 -10.61 6.79
C VAL A 561 -15.25 -10.99 7.77
N THR A 562 -15.07 -10.71 9.07
CA THR A 562 -16.07 -11.00 10.09
C THR A 562 -17.29 -10.08 9.91
N THR A 563 -17.10 -8.81 9.56
CA THR A 563 -18.20 -7.88 9.25
C THR A 563 -19.07 -8.41 8.11
N GLU A 564 -18.47 -8.79 6.98
CA GLU A 564 -19.23 -9.37 5.85
C GLU A 564 -20.00 -10.62 6.27
N ARG A 565 -19.34 -11.56 6.97
CA ARG A 565 -19.98 -12.81 7.44
C ARG A 565 -21.17 -12.56 8.35
N ARG A 566 -21.07 -11.59 9.25
CA ARG A 566 -22.16 -11.21 10.16
C ARG A 566 -23.34 -10.59 9.40
N LEU A 567 -23.08 -9.70 8.44
CA LEU A 567 -24.13 -9.12 7.60
C LEU A 567 -24.85 -10.18 6.76
N LEU A 568 -24.11 -11.11 6.16
CA LEU A 568 -24.69 -12.25 5.45
C LEU A 568 -25.53 -13.16 6.37
N ALA A 569 -25.07 -13.41 7.60
CA ALA A 569 -25.79 -14.19 8.60
C ALA A 569 -27.08 -13.50 9.07
N ARG A 570 -27.18 -12.17 8.98
CA ARG A 570 -28.43 -11.39 9.17
C ARG A 570 -29.41 -11.53 7.99
N GLY A 571 -29.04 -12.23 6.91
CA GLY A 571 -29.84 -12.37 5.69
C GLY A 571 -29.67 -11.21 4.71
N LEU A 572 -28.73 -10.27 4.96
CA LEU A 572 -28.43 -9.19 4.02
C LEU A 572 -27.57 -9.70 2.86
N ARG A 573 -27.82 -9.19 1.65
CA ARG A 573 -27.13 -9.59 0.43
C ARG A 573 -26.05 -8.56 0.05
N HIS A 574 -24.84 -9.04 -0.23
CA HIS A 574 -23.72 -8.20 -0.68
C HIS A 574 -23.76 -7.99 -2.19
N GLY A 575 -23.68 -6.76 -2.64
CA GLY A 575 -23.65 -6.35 -4.05
C GLY A 575 -24.58 -5.17 -4.33
N TRP A 576 -24.47 -4.58 -5.51
CA TRP A 576 -25.30 -3.44 -5.92
C TRP A 576 -26.78 -3.81 -6.17
N ASP A 577 -27.06 -5.07 -6.44
CA ASP A 577 -28.39 -5.66 -6.50
C ASP A 577 -28.91 -6.12 -5.14
N GLY A 578 -28.06 -6.07 -4.12
CA GLY A 578 -28.33 -6.48 -2.74
C GLY A 578 -28.68 -5.33 -1.81
N ASP A 579 -28.31 -5.50 -0.56
CA ASP A 579 -28.66 -4.62 0.56
C ASP A 579 -27.48 -3.73 0.97
N PHE A 580 -26.25 -4.22 0.83
CA PHE A 580 -25.02 -3.50 1.12
C PHE A 580 -23.91 -3.84 0.11
N CYS A 581 -22.94 -2.94 -0.04
CA CYS A 581 -21.85 -3.11 -0.98
C CYS A 581 -20.54 -2.55 -0.41
N LEU A 582 -19.54 -3.40 -0.18
CA LEU A 582 -18.20 -2.93 0.21
C LEU A 582 -17.57 -2.22 -0.98
N MET A 583 -17.29 -0.92 -0.83
CA MET A 583 -16.69 -0.08 -1.87
C MET A 583 -15.20 0.12 -1.67
N ALA A 584 -14.74 0.27 -0.43
CA ALA A 584 -13.33 0.40 -0.11
C ALA A 584 -13.00 -0.09 1.30
N TRP A 585 -11.86 -0.77 1.41
CA TRP A 585 -11.17 -1.01 2.66
C TRP A 585 -9.79 -0.34 2.60
N ILE A 586 -9.53 0.60 3.51
CA ILE A 586 -8.33 1.43 3.51
C ILE A 586 -7.72 1.40 4.91
N HIS A 587 -6.67 0.61 5.08
CA HIS A 587 -5.96 0.43 6.34
C HIS A 587 -6.85 -0.06 7.49
N ASP A 588 -7.40 0.84 8.28
CA ASP A 588 -8.25 0.65 9.43
C ASP A 588 -9.69 1.18 9.23
N GLU A 589 -10.04 1.55 7.99
CA GLU A 589 -11.31 2.14 7.60
C GLU A 589 -12.05 1.26 6.58
N GLN A 590 -13.37 1.08 6.74
CA GLN A 590 -14.29 0.48 5.77
C GLN A 590 -15.26 1.52 5.24
N GLN A 591 -15.49 1.53 3.91
CA GLN A 591 -16.52 2.34 3.25
C GLN A 591 -17.52 1.41 2.58
N ILE A 592 -18.76 1.39 3.09
CA ILE A 592 -19.82 0.47 2.69
C ILE A 592 -21.04 1.25 2.23
N ALA A 593 -21.50 1.00 1.00
CA ALA A 593 -22.77 1.49 0.53
C ALA A 593 -23.91 0.64 1.11
N CYS A 594 -25.01 1.28 1.51
CA CYS A 594 -26.17 0.67 2.14
C CYS A 594 -27.45 1.16 1.45
N ARG A 595 -28.38 0.24 1.16
CA ARG A 595 -29.60 0.57 0.42
C ARG A 595 -30.52 1.53 1.18
N THR A 596 -30.54 1.44 2.51
CA THR A 596 -31.33 2.32 3.39
C THR A 596 -30.52 2.78 4.59
N GLU A 597 -30.99 3.80 5.29
CA GLU A 597 -30.34 4.28 6.52
C GLU A 597 -30.38 3.23 7.64
N GLU A 598 -31.46 2.44 7.71
CA GLU A 598 -31.59 1.34 8.68
C GLU A 598 -30.52 0.27 8.43
N ILE A 599 -30.27 -0.08 7.15
CA ILE A 599 -29.18 -1.01 6.81
C ILE A 599 -27.83 -0.41 7.19
N ALA A 600 -27.61 0.89 6.97
CA ALA A 600 -26.36 1.55 7.36
C ALA A 600 -26.12 1.49 8.88
N LYS A 601 -27.18 1.66 9.69
CA LYS A 601 -27.11 1.48 11.15
C LYS A 601 -26.75 0.04 11.53
N ILE A 602 -27.41 -0.95 10.92
CA ILE A 602 -27.10 -2.37 11.11
C ILE A 602 -25.65 -2.66 10.73
N VAL A 603 -25.15 -2.10 9.63
CA VAL A 603 -23.76 -2.28 9.18
C VAL A 603 -22.77 -1.74 10.22
N CYS A 604 -23.02 -0.54 10.76
CA CYS A 604 -22.19 0.01 11.82
C CYS A 604 -22.18 -0.85 13.11
N GLU A 605 -23.36 -1.32 13.53
CA GLU A 605 -23.51 -2.18 14.70
C GLU A 605 -22.78 -3.52 14.51
N GLU A 606 -23.01 -4.19 13.38
CA GLU A 606 -22.39 -5.49 13.09
C GLU A 606 -20.86 -5.37 12.91
N ALA A 607 -20.38 -4.26 12.35
CA ALA A 607 -18.94 -4.00 12.26
C ALA A 607 -18.30 -3.79 13.64
N GLN A 608 -19.00 -3.14 14.59
CA GLN A 608 -18.55 -3.01 15.96
C GLN A 608 -18.50 -4.36 16.68
N ILE A 609 -19.53 -5.19 16.51
CA ILE A 609 -19.54 -6.55 17.08
C ILE A 609 -18.45 -7.40 16.42
N ALA A 610 -18.27 -7.32 15.10
CA ALA A 610 -17.20 -8.02 14.38
C ALA A 610 -15.79 -7.64 14.88
N MET A 611 -15.59 -6.40 15.32
CA MET A 611 -14.33 -5.97 15.92
C MET A 611 -14.09 -6.65 17.28
N ARG A 612 -15.14 -6.85 18.07
CA ARG A 612 -15.08 -7.61 19.35
C ARG A 612 -14.83 -9.09 19.11
N ASP A 613 -15.51 -9.70 18.14
CA ASP A 613 -15.25 -11.09 17.72
C ASP A 613 -13.79 -11.26 17.25
N THR A 614 -13.25 -10.25 16.59
CA THR A 614 -11.84 -10.22 16.15
C THR A 614 -10.88 -10.14 17.32
N GLN A 615 -11.23 -9.39 18.36
CA GLN A 615 -10.48 -9.33 19.62
C GLN A 615 -10.40 -10.71 20.26
N GLU A 616 -11.53 -11.42 20.35
CA GLU A 616 -11.60 -12.77 20.93
C GLU A 616 -10.80 -13.77 20.08
N TYR A 617 -10.94 -13.71 18.75
CA TYR A 617 -10.24 -14.59 17.82
C TYR A 617 -8.72 -14.54 17.96
N PHE A 618 -8.14 -13.37 18.23
CA PHE A 618 -6.70 -13.19 18.44
C PHE A 618 -6.29 -13.22 19.91
N HIS A 619 -7.21 -13.48 20.85
CA HIS A 619 -6.97 -13.37 22.30
C HIS A 619 -6.31 -12.05 22.67
N PHE A 620 -6.85 -10.96 22.12
CA PHE A 620 -6.24 -9.64 22.24
C PHE A 620 -6.56 -9.01 23.61
N ASN A 621 -5.53 -8.62 24.37
CA ASN A 621 -5.65 -8.20 25.78
C ASN A 621 -6.28 -6.82 25.98
N VAL A 622 -6.57 -6.08 24.91
CA VAL A 622 -7.09 -4.71 24.97
C VAL A 622 -8.40 -4.67 24.20
N GLN A 623 -9.40 -4.03 24.77
CA GLN A 623 -10.67 -3.86 24.08
C GLN A 623 -10.46 -3.15 22.74
N LEU A 624 -10.94 -3.76 21.65
CA LEU A 624 -11.03 -3.18 20.34
C LEU A 624 -12.41 -2.59 20.12
N ASP A 625 -12.48 -1.48 19.39
CA ASP A 625 -13.74 -0.80 19.10
C ASP A 625 -13.68 -0.05 17.77
N THR A 626 -14.83 0.35 17.27
CA THR A 626 -14.99 1.08 16.02
C THR A 626 -15.91 2.28 16.21
N GLU A 627 -15.74 3.28 15.36
CA GLU A 627 -16.63 4.42 15.21
C GLU A 627 -17.23 4.39 13.80
N GLY A 628 -18.56 4.42 13.69
CA GLY A 628 -19.28 4.42 12.41
C GLY A 628 -20.01 5.74 12.22
N ILE A 629 -19.84 6.35 11.03
CA ILE A 629 -20.53 7.59 10.63
C ILE A 629 -21.30 7.29 9.35
N ILE A 630 -22.54 7.78 9.27
CA ILE A 630 -23.44 7.59 8.11
C ILE A 630 -23.56 8.90 7.35
N GLY A 631 -23.39 8.85 6.04
CA GLY A 631 -23.50 9.99 5.12
C GLY A 631 -23.83 9.54 3.71
N HIS A 632 -23.51 10.37 2.72
CA HIS A 632 -23.75 10.06 1.29
C HIS A 632 -22.47 10.07 0.44
N ASN A 633 -21.34 10.45 1.03
CA ASN A 633 -20.02 10.46 0.40
C ASN A 633 -18.94 10.27 1.45
N TRP A 634 -17.72 10.00 1.00
CA TRP A 634 -16.60 9.71 1.89
C TRP A 634 -16.23 10.87 2.83
N TYR A 635 -16.48 12.13 2.43
CA TYR A 635 -16.23 13.28 3.29
C TYR A 635 -17.18 13.31 4.50
N GLU A 636 -18.47 13.00 4.29
CA GLU A 636 -19.48 13.00 5.35
C GLU A 636 -19.31 11.84 6.34
N CYS A 637 -18.57 10.80 5.95
CA CYS A 637 -18.35 9.58 6.72
C CYS A 637 -16.98 9.53 7.42
N HIS A 638 -16.33 10.70 7.64
CA HIS A 638 -14.97 10.69 8.20
C HIS A 638 -14.73 11.82 9.21
#